data_46cdb1a03a966378881fbd1eb5d8a6a3
#
_entry.id   46cdb1a03a966378881fbd1eb5d8a6a3
#
_cell.length_a   1.000
_cell.length_b   1.000
_cell.length_c   1.000
_cell.angle_alpha   90.00
_cell.angle_beta   90.00
_cell.angle_gamma   90.00
#
_symmetry.space_group_name_H-M   'P 1'
#
loop_
_entity.id
_entity.type
_entity.pdbx_description
1 polymer ?
#
loop_
_entity_poly.entity_id
_entity_poly.type
_entity_poly.pdbx_seq_one_letter_code
_entity_poly.pdbx_strand_id
1 'polypeptide(L)'
;MKSLIDRIFRDGHCLDGGILKVDRFINEQMDPGLMKEVAVEFFSRYARLGVTKIMTVEASGIAPAVMLGYMMELPVVFAKKQKPSTMGKNLTTVVHSFTKDRDFTLYISSEHLTPEDRVLFVDDFLAFGNTGIGVLDLCNQAGATLIGMGFIIEKEFQKGREVLTNAGVKNIYSLAVIESLDNNRIKFKNQPLRRVNIYEEANRCLLCEDAPCTKACKQGDPARAIRAVRFDNHKLAMRWVRNCTDDDLERAEQACIHYNWPIRIREILHSIHKDQVAMGETADDWTAKAPSLSIDFCGIRCENPFFLASSAVCTNYEMVARAFDAGWGGVFYKTICMQDIREVSPRFDAMHDNGTHGDFYGFRNMEQLSELPVDEDFDILRRLKKNYPTKVVIASIMGQTDEEWEILAKKAEEAGCDAVELNFSCPQMKYEGMGSDVGQTPELVQQYTACVKKSVSIPVIAKMTPNITHVTEPAAASLEGGADALSTINTIKSVTMDPDAEVSGYLTISGYSGRAVRPIAMRFVLELAQMPVQSGSRPELSGVGGIETWRDALEFIQLGCSNVQVCTAVMQYGYRIIEDLTLGLQHYMVKRGVSSLQELVGELLPKFKKPETLDRDTIIYPKFNSELCVGCGRCAVSCNDGGHQALEFDTVSRTPRLVGSKCVGCHLCRLVCPAGAISVSKRVPKKK
;
A
#
# COMPACT_ATOMS: atom_id res chain seq x y z
N MET A 1 -4.28 -16.42 -11.84
CA MET A 1 -5.10 -16.41 -10.59
C MET A 1 -4.17 -16.58 -9.41
N LYS A 2 -4.13 -15.62 -8.46
CA LYS A 2 -3.14 -15.59 -7.36
C LYS A 2 -3.24 -16.81 -6.43
N SER A 3 -4.43 -17.10 -5.93
CA SER A 3 -4.67 -18.24 -5.03
C SER A 3 -4.23 -19.59 -5.61
N LEU A 4 -4.44 -19.79 -6.92
CA LEU A 4 -3.95 -20.98 -7.63
C LEU A 4 -2.41 -21.02 -7.67
N ILE A 5 -1.77 -19.90 -7.99
CA ILE A 5 -0.31 -19.79 -8.04
C ILE A 5 0.29 -20.05 -6.66
N ASP A 6 -0.25 -19.42 -5.63
CA ASP A 6 0.17 -19.63 -4.23
C ASP A 6 0.00 -21.11 -3.80
N ARG A 7 -1.09 -21.75 -4.25
CA ARG A 7 -1.35 -23.16 -3.99
C ARG A 7 -0.36 -24.08 -4.71
N ILE A 8 -0.05 -23.78 -5.98
CA ILE A 8 0.95 -24.54 -6.73
C ILE A 8 2.34 -24.41 -6.08
N PHE A 9 2.71 -23.25 -5.55
CA PHE A 9 3.98 -23.07 -4.84
C PHE A 9 4.06 -23.84 -3.53
N ARG A 10 2.97 -23.84 -2.76
CA ARG A 10 2.96 -24.47 -1.45
C ARG A 10 2.92 -26.01 -1.54
N ASP A 11 2.11 -26.54 -2.43
CA ASP A 11 1.75 -27.97 -2.44
C ASP A 11 2.10 -28.66 -3.76
N GLY A 12 2.55 -27.94 -4.79
CA GLY A 12 3.00 -28.49 -6.07
C GLY A 12 4.45 -28.97 -6.01
N HIS A 13 4.75 -30.05 -6.72
CA HIS A 13 6.11 -30.59 -6.81
C HIS A 13 6.53 -30.74 -8.26
N CYS A 14 7.74 -30.26 -8.59
CA CYS A 14 8.39 -30.55 -9.86
C CYS A 14 9.04 -31.93 -9.81
N LEU A 15 8.75 -32.76 -10.81
CA LEU A 15 9.44 -34.02 -11.02
C LEU A 15 10.33 -33.91 -12.28
N ASP A 16 11.31 -34.80 -12.41
CA ASP A 16 12.17 -34.87 -13.58
C ASP A 16 11.36 -35.01 -14.87
N GLY A 17 11.85 -34.44 -15.97
CA GLY A 17 11.15 -34.46 -17.26
C GLY A 17 10.07 -33.38 -17.43
N GLY A 18 10.06 -32.32 -16.61
CA GLY A 18 9.12 -31.20 -16.75
C GLY A 18 7.69 -31.54 -16.31
N ILE A 19 7.55 -32.47 -15.36
CA ILE A 19 6.26 -32.89 -14.82
C ILE A 19 5.96 -32.06 -13.57
N LEU A 20 4.80 -31.39 -13.56
CA LEU A 20 4.26 -30.73 -12.37
C LEU A 20 3.23 -31.63 -11.71
N LYS A 21 3.49 -32.02 -10.45
CA LYS A 21 2.60 -32.81 -9.63
C LYS A 21 1.73 -31.89 -8.77
N VAL A 22 0.42 -31.92 -8.96
CA VAL A 22 -0.60 -31.11 -8.27
C VAL A 22 -1.73 -31.98 -7.68
N ASP A 23 -1.41 -33.25 -7.38
CA ASP A 23 -2.37 -34.29 -7.01
C ASP A 23 -3.15 -33.94 -5.75
N ARG A 24 -2.56 -33.14 -4.86
CA ARG A 24 -3.16 -32.79 -3.57
C ARG A 24 -4.32 -31.79 -3.64
N PHE A 25 -4.58 -31.17 -4.81
CA PHE A 25 -5.63 -30.16 -4.91
C PHE A 25 -6.32 -30.03 -6.28
N ILE A 26 -5.85 -30.76 -7.33
CA ILE A 26 -6.47 -30.76 -8.65
C ILE A 26 -6.78 -32.17 -9.15
N ASN A 27 -5.83 -33.14 -9.05
CA ASN A 27 -5.92 -34.41 -9.80
C ASN A 27 -6.44 -35.60 -8.99
N GLU A 28 -5.93 -35.83 -7.78
CA GLU A 28 -6.33 -36.96 -6.91
C GLU A 28 -7.21 -36.47 -5.76
N GLN A 29 -6.75 -35.47 -5.04
CA GLN A 29 -7.55 -34.73 -4.07
C GLN A 29 -7.94 -33.40 -4.69
N MET A 30 -9.23 -33.07 -4.61
CA MET A 30 -9.74 -31.78 -5.11
C MET A 30 -10.04 -30.85 -3.94
N ASP A 31 -9.61 -29.60 -4.07
CA ASP A 31 -9.96 -28.54 -3.13
C ASP A 31 -11.21 -27.81 -3.63
N PRO A 32 -12.38 -27.99 -3.00
CA PRO A 32 -13.62 -27.38 -3.47
C PRO A 32 -13.60 -25.84 -3.44
N GLY A 33 -12.87 -25.25 -2.47
CA GLY A 33 -12.68 -23.80 -2.37
C GLY A 33 -11.93 -23.26 -3.58
N LEU A 34 -10.81 -23.89 -3.92
CA LEU A 34 -10.02 -23.55 -5.11
C LEU A 34 -10.81 -23.76 -6.40
N MET A 35 -11.56 -24.89 -6.52
CA MET A 35 -12.39 -25.16 -7.70
C MET A 35 -13.49 -24.11 -7.88
N LYS A 36 -14.07 -23.61 -6.79
CA LYS A 36 -15.01 -22.49 -6.83
C LYS A 36 -14.36 -21.22 -7.38
N GLU A 37 -13.18 -20.86 -6.90
CA GLU A 37 -12.44 -19.69 -7.40
C GLU A 37 -12.05 -19.83 -8.88
N VAL A 38 -11.62 -21.02 -9.30
CA VAL A 38 -11.36 -21.38 -10.71
C VAL A 38 -12.61 -21.15 -11.56
N ALA A 39 -13.76 -21.63 -11.10
CA ALA A 39 -15.03 -21.47 -11.79
C ALA A 39 -15.45 -19.99 -11.88
N VAL A 40 -15.25 -19.20 -10.82
CA VAL A 40 -15.50 -17.74 -10.83
C VAL A 40 -14.66 -17.03 -11.90
N GLU A 41 -13.38 -17.37 -12.00
CA GLU A 41 -12.49 -16.78 -13.00
C GLU A 41 -12.91 -17.14 -14.44
N PHE A 42 -13.24 -18.38 -14.71
CA PHE A 42 -13.75 -18.78 -16.03
C PHE A 42 -15.12 -18.17 -16.32
N PHE A 43 -16.02 -18.13 -15.36
CA PHE A 43 -17.31 -17.45 -15.48
C PHE A 43 -17.12 -15.99 -15.89
N SER A 44 -16.24 -15.26 -15.23
CA SER A 44 -15.96 -13.85 -15.53
C SER A 44 -15.50 -13.63 -16.99
N ARG A 45 -14.89 -14.64 -17.62
CA ARG A 45 -14.34 -14.57 -18.97
C ARG A 45 -15.33 -14.99 -20.04
N TYR A 46 -16.13 -16.04 -19.78
CA TYR A 46 -16.90 -16.72 -20.80
C TYR A 46 -18.41 -16.49 -20.71
N ALA A 47 -18.95 -16.02 -19.59
CA ALA A 47 -20.40 -15.85 -19.40
C ALA A 47 -21.07 -14.97 -20.45
N ARG A 48 -20.36 -14.02 -21.07
CA ARG A 48 -20.91 -13.10 -22.10
C ARG A 48 -20.78 -13.61 -23.53
N LEU A 49 -20.18 -14.79 -23.72
CA LEU A 49 -19.92 -15.30 -25.07
C LEU A 49 -21.04 -16.18 -25.64
N GLY A 50 -22.16 -16.27 -24.93
CA GLY A 50 -23.30 -17.06 -25.35
C GLY A 50 -23.01 -18.58 -25.38
N VAL A 51 -22.26 -19.07 -24.39
CA VAL A 51 -22.02 -20.51 -24.18
C VAL A 51 -23.34 -21.17 -23.81
N THR A 52 -23.63 -22.35 -24.41
CA THR A 52 -24.82 -23.15 -24.11
C THR A 52 -24.46 -24.47 -23.45
N LYS A 53 -23.22 -24.92 -23.58
CA LYS A 53 -22.74 -26.21 -23.07
C LYS A 53 -21.27 -26.14 -22.66
N ILE A 54 -20.93 -26.74 -21.53
CA ILE A 54 -19.55 -26.91 -21.10
C ILE A 54 -19.10 -28.32 -21.43
N MET A 55 -17.91 -28.45 -21.99
CA MET A 55 -17.30 -29.74 -22.33
C MET A 55 -15.95 -29.91 -21.62
N THR A 56 -15.66 -31.14 -21.23
CA THR A 56 -14.33 -31.50 -20.65
C THR A 56 -13.93 -32.92 -21.06
N VAL A 57 -12.80 -33.39 -20.59
CA VAL A 57 -12.32 -34.78 -20.75
C VAL A 57 -12.09 -35.38 -19.35
N GLU A 58 -12.45 -36.68 -19.19
CA GLU A 58 -12.23 -37.41 -17.96
C GLU A 58 -10.71 -37.55 -17.64
N ALA A 59 -10.28 -37.44 -16.37
CA ALA A 59 -11.07 -37.29 -15.16
C ALA A 59 -10.93 -35.89 -14.52
N SER A 60 -9.72 -35.27 -14.49
CA SER A 60 -9.38 -34.08 -13.70
C SER A 60 -10.11 -32.80 -14.15
N GLY A 61 -10.46 -32.68 -15.43
CA GLY A 61 -11.25 -31.57 -15.94
C GLY A 61 -12.72 -31.56 -15.47
N ILE A 62 -13.25 -32.68 -14.94
CA ILE A 62 -14.68 -32.79 -14.58
C ILE A 62 -15.03 -31.84 -13.42
N ALA A 63 -14.23 -31.78 -12.38
CA ALA A 63 -14.55 -30.94 -11.22
C ALA A 63 -14.67 -29.44 -11.54
N PRO A 64 -13.68 -28.79 -12.19
CA PRO A 64 -13.80 -27.40 -12.57
C PRO A 64 -14.92 -27.16 -13.58
N ALA A 65 -15.16 -28.11 -14.50
CA ALA A 65 -16.26 -27.98 -15.47
C ALA A 65 -17.64 -28.04 -14.79
N VAL A 66 -17.84 -28.94 -13.81
CA VAL A 66 -19.10 -29.06 -13.05
C VAL A 66 -19.33 -27.80 -12.21
N MET A 67 -18.32 -27.30 -11.53
CA MET A 67 -18.44 -26.05 -10.76
C MET A 67 -18.78 -24.86 -11.64
N LEU A 68 -18.18 -24.75 -12.82
CA LEU A 68 -18.50 -23.73 -13.79
C LEU A 68 -19.91 -23.91 -14.37
N GLY A 69 -20.31 -25.17 -14.68
CA GLY A 69 -21.65 -25.50 -15.15
C GLY A 69 -22.73 -25.13 -14.14
N TYR A 70 -22.49 -25.38 -12.86
CA TYR A 70 -23.36 -24.93 -11.78
C TYR A 70 -23.51 -23.40 -11.75
N MET A 71 -22.41 -22.66 -11.91
CA MET A 71 -22.43 -21.18 -11.88
C MET A 71 -23.09 -20.58 -13.13
N MET A 72 -22.96 -21.21 -14.29
CA MET A 72 -23.53 -20.76 -15.55
C MET A 72 -24.93 -21.30 -15.80
N GLU A 73 -25.42 -22.21 -14.95
CA GLU A 73 -26.68 -22.96 -15.14
C GLU A 73 -26.72 -23.71 -16.48
N LEU A 74 -25.56 -24.28 -16.89
CA LEU A 74 -25.40 -24.96 -18.17
C LEU A 74 -25.09 -26.44 -17.99
N PRO A 75 -25.55 -27.31 -18.91
CA PRO A 75 -25.18 -28.71 -18.90
C PRO A 75 -23.68 -28.90 -19.14
N VAL A 76 -23.11 -29.90 -18.43
CA VAL A 76 -21.71 -30.30 -18.57
C VAL A 76 -21.66 -31.68 -19.22
N VAL A 77 -20.91 -31.82 -20.32
CA VAL A 77 -20.65 -33.07 -20.98
C VAL A 77 -19.14 -33.37 -20.92
N PHE A 78 -18.78 -34.63 -20.76
CA PHE A 78 -17.38 -35.04 -20.80
C PHE A 78 -17.13 -36.19 -21.77
N ALA A 79 -16.05 -36.05 -22.55
CA ALA A 79 -15.58 -37.10 -23.43
C ALA A 79 -14.86 -38.18 -22.61
N LYS A 80 -15.11 -39.44 -22.95
CA LYS A 80 -14.55 -40.61 -22.25
C LYS A 80 -13.38 -41.22 -23.00
N LYS A 81 -12.40 -41.73 -22.27
CA LYS A 81 -11.22 -42.41 -22.85
C LYS A 81 -11.46 -43.89 -23.15
N GLN A 82 -12.60 -44.42 -22.70
CA GLN A 82 -13.06 -45.77 -23.03
C GLN A 82 -14.54 -45.71 -23.41
N LYS A 83 -14.93 -46.47 -24.44
CA LYS A 83 -16.32 -46.52 -24.87
C LYS A 83 -17.15 -47.29 -23.84
N PRO A 84 -18.15 -46.70 -23.18
CA PRO A 84 -19.05 -47.39 -22.30
C PRO A 84 -19.94 -48.35 -23.11
N SER A 85 -20.28 -49.52 -22.57
CA SER A 85 -21.19 -50.49 -23.19
C SER A 85 -22.59 -49.90 -23.46
N THR A 86 -22.99 -48.91 -22.68
CA THR A 86 -24.28 -48.21 -22.79
C THR A 86 -24.30 -47.06 -23.81
N MET A 87 -23.17 -46.73 -24.45
CA MET A 87 -23.08 -45.64 -25.40
C MET A 87 -23.53 -46.08 -26.78
N GLY A 88 -24.63 -45.53 -27.28
CA GLY A 88 -25.18 -45.78 -28.60
C GLY A 88 -24.34 -45.16 -29.73
N LYS A 89 -24.98 -44.31 -30.57
CA LYS A 89 -24.25 -43.50 -31.58
C LYS A 89 -23.27 -42.57 -30.94
N ASN A 90 -22.03 -42.56 -31.39
CA ASN A 90 -20.97 -41.77 -30.83
C ASN A 90 -20.10 -41.09 -31.88
N LEU A 91 -19.51 -39.94 -31.49
CA LEU A 91 -18.43 -39.27 -32.18
C LEU A 91 -17.12 -39.70 -31.56
N THR A 92 -16.08 -39.83 -32.34
CA THR A 92 -14.78 -40.30 -31.87
C THR A 92 -13.63 -39.53 -32.49
N THR A 93 -12.57 -39.33 -31.73
CA THR A 93 -11.31 -38.77 -32.24
C THR A 93 -10.13 -39.46 -31.55
N VAL A 94 -9.01 -39.58 -32.24
CA VAL A 94 -7.78 -40.15 -31.69
C VAL A 94 -6.90 -39.02 -31.22
N VAL A 95 -6.41 -39.14 -29.98
CA VAL A 95 -5.54 -38.17 -29.34
C VAL A 95 -4.25 -38.84 -28.87
N HIS A 96 -3.10 -38.28 -29.20
CA HIS A 96 -1.81 -38.74 -28.73
C HIS A 96 -1.48 -38.17 -27.33
N SER A 97 -1.18 -39.04 -26.36
CA SER A 97 -0.71 -38.64 -25.01
C SER A 97 0.81 -38.70 -24.92
N PHE A 98 1.46 -37.55 -24.97
CA PHE A 98 2.92 -37.48 -24.78
C PHE A 98 3.40 -37.93 -23.39
N THR A 99 2.59 -37.76 -22.35
CA THR A 99 2.95 -38.20 -20.99
C THR A 99 3.00 -39.73 -20.86
N LYS A 100 2.19 -40.45 -21.63
CA LYS A 100 2.12 -41.92 -21.63
C LYS A 100 2.66 -42.55 -22.91
N ASP A 101 3.12 -41.71 -23.85
CA ASP A 101 3.60 -42.09 -25.19
C ASP A 101 2.71 -43.15 -25.87
N ARG A 102 1.41 -42.84 -25.92
CA ARG A 102 0.41 -43.71 -26.52
C ARG A 102 -0.81 -42.93 -27.02
N ASP A 103 -1.45 -43.50 -28.07
CA ASP A 103 -2.71 -42.99 -28.56
C ASP A 103 -3.87 -43.52 -27.71
N PHE A 104 -4.88 -42.68 -27.54
CA PHE A 104 -6.16 -43.04 -26.96
C PHE A 104 -7.29 -42.40 -27.74
N THR A 105 -8.46 -43.09 -27.77
CA THR A 105 -9.64 -42.56 -28.46
C THR A 105 -10.54 -41.87 -27.45
N LEU A 106 -10.99 -40.66 -27.78
CA LEU A 106 -12.06 -39.97 -27.06
C LEU A 106 -13.41 -40.36 -27.69
N TYR A 107 -14.39 -40.60 -26.83
CA TYR A 107 -15.74 -40.97 -27.15
C TYR A 107 -16.72 -39.99 -26.53
N ILE A 108 -17.68 -39.48 -27.32
CA ILE A 108 -18.81 -38.69 -26.84
C ILE A 108 -20.11 -39.15 -27.54
N SER A 109 -21.21 -39.22 -26.81
CA SER A 109 -22.51 -39.55 -27.45
C SER A 109 -22.94 -38.40 -28.35
N SER A 110 -23.38 -38.74 -29.58
CA SER A 110 -23.94 -37.75 -30.51
C SER A 110 -25.27 -37.14 -30.03
N GLU A 111 -25.91 -37.74 -29.01
CA GLU A 111 -27.12 -37.19 -28.37
C GLU A 111 -26.80 -36.02 -27.43
N HIS A 112 -25.54 -35.90 -26.98
CA HIS A 112 -25.11 -34.89 -26.02
C HIS A 112 -24.32 -33.76 -26.63
N LEU A 113 -24.03 -33.79 -27.92
CA LEU A 113 -23.34 -32.74 -28.66
C LEU A 113 -24.02 -32.55 -30.04
N THR A 114 -24.63 -31.39 -30.21
CA THR A 114 -25.52 -31.09 -31.38
C THR A 114 -25.07 -29.81 -32.10
N PRO A 115 -25.53 -29.55 -33.34
CA PRO A 115 -25.18 -28.34 -34.09
C PRO A 115 -25.58 -27.02 -33.40
N GLU A 116 -26.57 -27.04 -32.53
CA GLU A 116 -27.05 -25.85 -31.80
C GLU A 116 -26.15 -25.49 -30.63
N ASP A 117 -25.25 -26.40 -30.26
CA ASP A 117 -24.39 -26.19 -29.10
C ASP A 117 -23.28 -25.17 -29.37
N ARG A 118 -23.12 -24.25 -28.41
CA ARG A 118 -22.04 -23.31 -28.33
C ARG A 118 -21.14 -23.72 -27.15
N VAL A 119 -20.09 -24.43 -27.46
CA VAL A 119 -19.31 -25.22 -26.52
C VAL A 119 -18.15 -24.39 -25.91
N LEU A 120 -18.03 -24.39 -24.59
CA LEU A 120 -16.83 -24.00 -23.88
C LEU A 120 -16.12 -25.26 -23.38
N PHE A 121 -14.88 -25.44 -23.82
CA PHE A 121 -14.03 -26.52 -23.27
C PHE A 121 -13.28 -26.06 -22.03
N VAL A 122 -13.25 -26.88 -20.98
CA VAL A 122 -12.51 -26.61 -19.72
C VAL A 122 -11.71 -27.85 -19.34
N ASP A 123 -10.41 -27.67 -19.04
CA ASP A 123 -9.54 -28.76 -18.64
C ASP A 123 -8.51 -28.30 -17.57
N ASP A 124 -7.82 -29.26 -16.93
CA ASP A 124 -6.82 -28.98 -15.90
C ASP A 124 -5.51 -28.44 -16.51
N PHE A 125 -4.98 -29.06 -17.55
CA PHE A 125 -3.70 -28.70 -18.17
C PHE A 125 -3.79 -28.40 -19.66
N LEU A 126 -3.13 -27.33 -20.09
CA LEU A 126 -2.70 -27.13 -21.47
C LEU A 126 -1.20 -27.46 -21.58
N ALA A 127 -0.92 -28.61 -22.19
CA ALA A 127 0.43 -29.11 -22.48
C ALA A 127 0.76 -28.91 -23.97
N PHE A 128 0.73 -29.97 -24.76
CA PHE A 128 0.98 -29.93 -26.21
C PHE A 128 -0.24 -29.53 -27.05
N GLY A 129 -1.43 -29.44 -26.45
CA GLY A 129 -2.66 -29.02 -27.12
C GLY A 129 -3.46 -30.14 -27.80
N ASN A 130 -2.97 -31.37 -27.79
CA ASN A 130 -3.59 -32.49 -28.50
C ASN A 130 -5.01 -32.79 -28.05
N THR A 131 -5.30 -32.76 -26.76
CA THR A 131 -6.67 -32.92 -26.22
C THR A 131 -7.60 -31.83 -26.74
N GLY A 132 -7.14 -30.59 -26.79
CA GLY A 132 -7.91 -29.48 -27.36
C GLY A 132 -8.18 -29.64 -28.85
N ILE A 133 -7.23 -30.14 -29.63
CA ILE A 133 -7.44 -30.49 -31.06
C ILE A 133 -8.48 -31.59 -31.18
N GLY A 134 -8.42 -32.64 -30.36
CA GLY A 134 -9.44 -33.69 -30.36
C GLY A 134 -10.84 -33.15 -30.03
N VAL A 135 -10.93 -32.24 -29.06
CA VAL A 135 -12.21 -31.59 -28.73
C VAL A 135 -12.72 -30.72 -29.87
N LEU A 136 -11.86 -29.97 -30.54
CA LEU A 136 -12.21 -29.20 -31.75
C LEU A 136 -12.78 -30.13 -32.86
N ASP A 137 -12.11 -31.27 -33.08
CA ASP A 137 -12.57 -32.27 -34.07
C ASP A 137 -13.93 -32.84 -33.68
N LEU A 138 -14.17 -33.21 -32.42
CA LEU A 138 -15.49 -33.66 -31.96
C LEU A 138 -16.59 -32.61 -32.14
N CYS A 139 -16.28 -31.33 -31.88
CA CYS A 139 -17.21 -30.22 -32.13
C CYS A 139 -17.52 -30.10 -33.62
N ASN A 140 -16.50 -30.20 -34.48
CA ASN A 140 -16.69 -30.14 -35.95
C ASN A 140 -17.54 -31.31 -36.47
N GLN A 141 -17.30 -32.54 -35.98
CA GLN A 141 -18.10 -33.71 -36.33
C GLN A 141 -19.56 -33.56 -35.91
N ALA A 142 -19.83 -32.89 -34.76
CA ALA A 142 -21.18 -32.61 -34.31
C ALA A 142 -21.84 -31.42 -35.01
N GLY A 143 -21.08 -30.60 -35.76
CA GLY A 143 -21.54 -29.30 -36.25
C GLY A 143 -21.66 -28.22 -35.18
N ALA A 144 -21.18 -28.47 -33.95
CA ALA A 144 -21.22 -27.55 -32.81
C ALA A 144 -20.18 -26.45 -32.96
N THR A 145 -20.45 -25.28 -32.37
CA THR A 145 -19.51 -24.15 -32.37
C THR A 145 -18.66 -24.14 -31.12
N LEU A 146 -17.34 -24.29 -31.26
CA LEU A 146 -16.40 -24.10 -30.14
C LEU A 146 -16.19 -22.61 -29.88
N ILE A 147 -16.61 -22.11 -28.70
CA ILE A 147 -16.56 -20.71 -28.31
C ILE A 147 -15.18 -20.32 -27.71
N GLY A 148 -14.56 -21.25 -27.00
CA GLY A 148 -13.27 -21.03 -26.36
C GLY A 148 -12.80 -22.23 -25.56
N MET A 149 -11.61 -22.10 -25.03
CA MET A 149 -10.99 -23.12 -24.16
C MET A 149 -10.40 -22.48 -22.90
N GLY A 150 -10.76 -23.01 -21.73
CA GLY A 150 -10.25 -22.62 -20.41
C GLY A 150 -9.37 -23.69 -19.81
N PHE A 151 -8.18 -23.33 -19.34
CA PHE A 151 -7.25 -24.23 -18.68
C PHE A 151 -6.86 -23.72 -17.31
N ILE A 152 -6.78 -24.61 -16.30
CA ILE A 152 -6.31 -24.22 -14.97
C ILE A 152 -4.82 -23.88 -15.05
N ILE A 153 -4.01 -24.78 -15.65
CA ILE A 153 -2.56 -24.63 -15.75
C ILE A 153 -2.13 -24.80 -17.21
N GLU A 154 -1.29 -23.89 -17.69
CA GLU A 154 -0.65 -23.99 -19.02
C GLU A 154 0.85 -24.14 -18.86
N LYS A 155 1.44 -25.10 -19.56
CA LYS A 155 2.89 -25.26 -19.73
C LYS A 155 3.29 -24.64 -21.04
N GLU A 156 3.63 -23.34 -21.03
CA GLU A 156 3.94 -22.58 -22.25
C GLU A 156 5.08 -23.16 -23.07
N PHE A 157 6.12 -23.69 -22.38
CA PHE A 157 7.28 -24.32 -23.01
C PHE A 157 6.93 -25.56 -23.85
N GLN A 158 5.71 -26.10 -23.72
CA GLN A 158 5.21 -27.21 -24.52
C GLN A 158 4.37 -26.72 -25.74
N LYS A 159 4.20 -25.40 -25.90
CA LYS A 159 3.61 -24.74 -27.08
C LYS A 159 2.18 -25.12 -27.47
N GLY A 160 1.40 -25.71 -26.58
CA GLY A 160 0.03 -26.12 -26.86
C GLY A 160 -0.90 -24.99 -27.27
N ARG A 161 -0.69 -23.78 -26.75
CA ARG A 161 -1.44 -22.59 -27.18
C ARG A 161 -1.21 -22.24 -28.64
N GLU A 162 0.02 -22.32 -29.12
CA GLU A 162 0.36 -22.06 -30.53
C GLU A 162 -0.36 -23.09 -31.43
N VAL A 163 -0.36 -24.36 -31.05
CA VAL A 163 -1.04 -25.44 -31.78
C VAL A 163 -2.53 -25.15 -31.89
N LEU A 164 -3.19 -24.83 -30.78
CA LEU A 164 -4.61 -24.54 -30.77
C LEU A 164 -4.97 -23.27 -31.57
N THR A 165 -4.15 -22.22 -31.44
CA THR A 165 -4.35 -20.96 -32.18
C THR A 165 -4.23 -21.19 -33.71
N ASN A 166 -3.22 -21.95 -34.13
CA ASN A 166 -3.00 -22.30 -35.54
C ASN A 166 -4.15 -23.17 -36.09
N ALA A 167 -4.79 -23.96 -35.23
CA ALA A 167 -6.01 -24.73 -35.61
C ALA A 167 -7.29 -23.85 -35.60
N GLY A 168 -7.20 -22.55 -35.36
CA GLY A 168 -8.32 -21.62 -35.41
C GLY A 168 -9.10 -21.47 -34.11
N VAL A 169 -8.65 -22.06 -32.99
CA VAL A 169 -9.31 -21.90 -31.70
C VAL A 169 -9.15 -20.46 -31.20
N LYS A 170 -10.27 -19.83 -30.88
CA LYS A 170 -10.35 -18.48 -30.33
C LYS A 170 -10.58 -18.54 -28.80
N ASN A 171 -10.35 -17.43 -28.10
CA ASN A 171 -10.65 -17.30 -26.68
C ASN A 171 -10.00 -18.38 -25.79
N ILE A 172 -8.72 -18.65 -25.98
CA ILE A 172 -7.95 -19.56 -25.12
C ILE A 172 -7.48 -18.78 -23.87
N TYR A 173 -7.88 -19.27 -22.69
CA TYR A 173 -7.49 -18.64 -21.43
C TYR A 173 -6.98 -19.64 -20.41
N SER A 174 -5.84 -19.34 -19.76
CA SER A 174 -5.23 -20.15 -18.71
C SER A 174 -5.05 -19.34 -17.44
N LEU A 175 -5.39 -19.94 -16.27
CA LEU A 175 -5.38 -19.25 -14.98
C LEU A 175 -3.96 -19.12 -14.40
N ALA A 176 -3.10 -20.09 -14.68
CA ALA A 176 -1.68 -20.07 -14.37
C ALA A 176 -0.88 -20.53 -15.58
N VAL A 177 0.06 -19.71 -16.04
CA VAL A 177 0.93 -20.03 -17.18
C VAL A 177 2.35 -20.25 -16.65
N ILE A 178 2.88 -21.45 -16.88
CA ILE A 178 4.23 -21.85 -16.47
C ILE A 178 5.17 -21.68 -17.66
N GLU A 179 6.16 -20.84 -17.51
CA GLU A 179 7.17 -20.55 -18.52
C GLU A 179 8.24 -21.65 -18.58
N SER A 180 8.70 -22.14 -17.41
CA SER A 180 9.63 -23.27 -17.32
C SER A 180 9.49 -24.04 -16.01
N LEU A 181 9.98 -25.29 -16.02
CA LEU A 181 10.06 -26.20 -14.88
C LEU A 181 11.51 -26.75 -14.84
N ASP A 182 12.44 -25.98 -14.28
CA ASP A 182 13.85 -26.31 -14.27
C ASP A 182 14.39 -26.40 -12.83
N ASN A 183 15.26 -27.40 -12.56
CA ASN A 183 15.95 -27.56 -11.29
C ASN A 183 15.05 -27.47 -10.04
N ASN A 184 13.92 -28.15 -10.06
CA ASN A 184 12.88 -28.08 -9.01
C ASN A 184 12.28 -26.67 -8.80
N ARG A 185 12.39 -25.78 -9.77
CA ARG A 185 11.80 -24.42 -9.73
C ARG A 185 10.69 -24.30 -10.75
N ILE A 186 9.59 -23.65 -10.31
CA ILE A 186 8.45 -23.34 -11.17
C ILE A 186 8.55 -21.86 -11.52
N LYS A 187 8.78 -21.54 -12.81
CA LYS A 187 8.75 -20.17 -13.30
C LYS A 187 7.40 -19.90 -13.97
N PHE A 188 6.64 -18.97 -13.45
CA PHE A 188 5.37 -18.56 -14.06
C PHE A 188 5.58 -17.45 -15.06
N LYS A 189 4.85 -17.52 -16.18
CA LYS A 189 4.79 -16.41 -17.11
C LYS A 189 3.99 -15.26 -16.52
N ASN A 190 4.58 -14.09 -16.54
CA ASN A 190 3.91 -12.88 -16.10
C ASN A 190 2.76 -12.50 -17.04
N GLN A 191 1.56 -12.33 -16.48
CA GLN A 191 0.44 -11.75 -17.21
C GLN A 191 0.57 -10.23 -17.24
N PRO A 192 0.23 -9.53 -18.34
CA PRO A 192 0.24 -8.06 -18.35
C PRO A 192 -0.55 -7.49 -17.18
N LEU A 193 0.07 -6.55 -16.45
CA LEU A 193 -0.60 -5.90 -15.33
C LEU A 193 -1.70 -4.97 -15.85
N ARG A 194 -2.87 -5.06 -15.25
CA ARG A 194 -3.86 -4.00 -15.37
C ARG A 194 -3.34 -2.77 -14.61
N ARG A 195 -3.67 -1.56 -15.07
CA ARG A 195 -3.21 -0.31 -14.45
C ARG A 195 -3.47 -0.27 -12.93
N VAL A 196 -4.58 -0.81 -12.48
CA VAL A 196 -4.96 -0.89 -11.06
C VAL A 196 -4.00 -1.74 -10.21
N ASN A 197 -3.27 -2.66 -10.82
CA ASN A 197 -2.43 -3.63 -10.10
C ASN A 197 -0.97 -3.17 -9.96
N ILE A 198 -0.59 -2.04 -10.56
CA ILE A 198 0.80 -1.54 -10.52
C ILE A 198 1.24 -1.25 -9.10
N TYR A 199 0.39 -0.59 -8.32
CA TYR A 199 0.67 -0.28 -6.92
C TYR A 199 0.69 -1.53 -6.05
N GLU A 200 -0.26 -2.45 -6.24
CA GLU A 200 -0.26 -3.73 -5.52
C GLU A 200 1.01 -4.53 -5.80
N GLU A 201 1.46 -4.55 -7.05
CA GLU A 201 2.68 -5.25 -7.42
C GLU A 201 3.92 -4.56 -6.84
N ALA A 202 4.00 -3.23 -6.87
CA ALA A 202 5.09 -2.48 -6.25
C ALA A 202 5.11 -2.67 -4.72
N ASN A 203 3.95 -2.78 -4.09
CA ASN A 203 3.83 -3.01 -2.64
C ASN A 203 4.29 -4.40 -2.21
N ARG A 204 4.41 -5.36 -3.10
CA ARG A 204 5.03 -6.67 -2.81
C ARG A 204 6.55 -6.58 -2.64
N CYS A 205 7.18 -5.50 -3.10
CA CYS A 205 8.62 -5.32 -2.99
C CYS A 205 9.04 -5.21 -1.52
N LEU A 206 10.01 -6.02 -1.10
CA LEU A 206 10.52 -6.06 0.28
C LEU A 206 11.46 -4.89 0.61
N LEU A 207 11.77 -4.02 -0.36
CA LEU A 207 12.71 -2.92 -0.20
C LEU A 207 14.07 -3.40 0.37
N CYS A 208 14.63 -4.45 -0.24
CA CYS A 208 15.82 -5.16 0.25
C CYS A 208 16.97 -4.21 0.58
N GLU A 209 17.71 -4.53 1.64
CA GLU A 209 19.06 -4.02 1.84
C GLU A 209 19.98 -4.66 0.80
N ASP A 210 20.88 -3.86 0.19
CA ASP A 210 21.81 -4.34 -0.84
C ASP A 210 21.11 -5.14 -1.97
N ALA A 211 20.08 -4.53 -2.56
CA ALA A 211 19.10 -5.14 -3.44
C ALA A 211 19.69 -5.95 -4.61
N PRO A 212 19.42 -7.25 -4.72
CA PRO A 212 19.94 -8.08 -5.81
C PRO A 212 19.52 -7.62 -7.21
N CYS A 213 18.31 -7.07 -7.36
CA CYS A 213 17.81 -6.52 -8.62
C CYS A 213 18.64 -5.32 -9.10
N THR A 214 19.12 -4.46 -8.19
CA THR A 214 20.01 -3.34 -8.51
C THR A 214 21.39 -3.85 -8.91
N LYS A 215 21.94 -4.85 -8.21
CA LYS A 215 23.23 -5.46 -8.57
C LYS A 215 23.23 -6.12 -9.96
N ALA A 216 22.11 -6.71 -10.36
CA ALA A 216 21.95 -7.34 -11.66
C ALA A 216 21.75 -6.34 -12.81
N CYS A 217 21.37 -5.11 -12.51
CA CYS A 217 21.16 -4.03 -13.48
C CYS A 217 22.48 -3.28 -13.75
N LYS A 218 22.85 -3.12 -15.02
CA LYS A 218 24.15 -2.48 -15.38
C LYS A 218 24.09 -0.95 -15.33
N GLN A 219 22.95 -0.35 -15.61
CA GLN A 219 22.82 1.09 -15.88
C GLN A 219 21.66 1.79 -15.15
N GLY A 220 21.30 1.31 -13.97
CA GLY A 220 20.22 1.93 -13.21
C GLY A 220 20.00 1.29 -11.85
N ASP A 221 18.98 1.77 -11.14
CA ASP A 221 18.61 1.28 -9.83
C ASP A 221 17.11 0.89 -9.77
N PRO A 222 16.78 -0.34 -10.19
CA PRO A 222 15.39 -0.83 -10.15
C PRO A 222 14.78 -0.85 -8.76
N ALA A 223 15.57 -1.11 -7.70
CA ALA A 223 15.05 -1.11 -6.33
C ALA A 223 14.58 0.29 -5.90
N ARG A 224 15.37 1.33 -6.18
CA ARG A 224 14.96 2.72 -5.97
C ARG A 224 13.77 3.11 -6.83
N ALA A 225 13.72 2.65 -8.09
CA ALA A 225 12.59 2.91 -8.97
C ALA A 225 11.28 2.35 -8.39
N ILE A 226 11.27 1.09 -7.93
CA ILE A 226 10.07 0.49 -7.33
C ILE A 226 9.73 1.13 -5.99
N ARG A 227 10.73 1.50 -5.17
CA ARG A 227 10.49 2.27 -3.93
C ARG A 227 9.83 3.62 -4.25
N ALA A 228 10.31 4.33 -5.25
CA ALA A 228 9.70 5.60 -5.66
C ALA A 228 8.23 5.42 -6.09
N VAL A 229 7.88 4.31 -6.77
CA VAL A 229 6.47 3.99 -7.07
C VAL A 229 5.64 3.81 -5.81
N ARG A 230 6.15 3.08 -4.81
CA ARG A 230 5.44 2.90 -3.52
C ARG A 230 5.18 4.22 -2.80
N PHE A 231 6.12 5.15 -2.89
CA PHE A 231 6.03 6.47 -2.25
C PHE A 231 5.41 7.56 -3.16
N ASP A 232 4.63 7.15 -4.17
CA ASP A 232 3.88 8.05 -5.09
C ASP A 232 4.78 9.01 -5.91
N ASN A 233 5.99 8.56 -6.23
CA ASN A 233 7.00 9.32 -6.98
C ASN A 233 7.25 8.72 -8.37
N HIS A 234 6.22 8.61 -9.22
CA HIS A 234 6.33 7.93 -10.51
C HIS A 234 7.39 8.54 -11.45
N LYS A 235 7.54 9.87 -11.44
CA LYS A 235 8.58 10.52 -12.26
C LYS A 235 9.99 10.20 -11.77
N LEU A 236 10.15 10.12 -10.46
CA LEU A 236 11.43 9.72 -9.86
C LEU A 236 11.77 8.26 -10.22
N ALA A 237 10.76 7.38 -10.25
CA ALA A 237 10.95 5.99 -10.66
C ALA A 237 11.63 5.89 -12.02
N MET A 238 11.15 6.64 -13.02
CA MET A 238 11.72 6.64 -14.37
C MET A 238 13.14 7.22 -14.42
N ARG A 239 13.47 8.17 -13.54
CA ARG A 239 14.83 8.72 -13.46
C ARG A 239 15.87 7.65 -13.12
N TRP A 240 15.54 6.76 -12.17
CA TRP A 240 16.45 5.72 -11.71
C TRP A 240 16.75 4.64 -12.76
N VAL A 241 15.90 4.52 -13.77
CA VAL A 241 15.99 3.49 -14.81
C VAL A 241 16.04 4.04 -16.24
N ARG A 242 16.19 5.35 -16.41
CA ARG A 242 16.16 5.99 -17.75
C ARG A 242 17.18 5.45 -18.75
N ASN A 243 18.28 4.91 -18.26
CA ASN A 243 19.37 4.34 -19.09
C ASN A 243 19.29 2.80 -19.15
N CYS A 244 18.32 2.16 -18.48
CA CYS A 244 18.16 0.73 -18.49
C CYS A 244 17.58 0.27 -19.84
N THR A 245 18.14 -0.80 -20.38
CA THR A 245 17.53 -1.57 -21.46
C THR A 245 16.49 -2.54 -20.90
N ASP A 246 15.62 -3.08 -21.76
CA ASP A 246 14.69 -4.14 -21.36
C ASP A 246 15.43 -5.37 -20.81
N ASP A 247 16.60 -5.71 -21.37
CA ASP A 247 17.46 -6.79 -20.87
C ASP A 247 18.01 -6.50 -19.47
N ASP A 248 18.29 -5.22 -19.14
CA ASP A 248 18.71 -4.83 -17.79
C ASP A 248 17.56 -5.04 -16.79
N LEU A 249 16.35 -4.64 -17.16
CA LEU A 249 15.15 -4.80 -16.32
C LEU A 249 14.76 -6.27 -16.18
N GLU A 250 14.93 -7.08 -17.23
CA GLU A 250 14.69 -8.52 -17.17
C GLU A 250 15.67 -9.22 -16.23
N ARG A 251 16.97 -8.90 -16.31
CA ARG A 251 17.96 -9.41 -15.35
C ARG A 251 17.64 -9.00 -13.91
N ALA A 252 17.15 -7.77 -13.72
CA ALA A 252 16.73 -7.29 -12.41
C ALA A 252 15.54 -8.09 -11.85
N GLU A 253 14.55 -8.42 -12.69
CA GLU A 253 13.43 -9.29 -12.32
C GLU A 253 13.91 -10.69 -11.93
N GLN A 254 14.78 -11.29 -12.73
CA GLN A 254 15.33 -12.63 -12.48
C GLN A 254 16.16 -12.70 -11.20
N ALA A 255 16.82 -11.61 -10.82
CA ALA A 255 17.59 -11.53 -9.59
C ALA A 255 16.74 -11.23 -8.33
N CYS A 256 15.44 -11.00 -8.47
CA CYS A 256 14.55 -10.72 -7.34
C CYS A 256 14.53 -11.89 -6.36
N ILE A 257 14.63 -11.59 -5.05
CA ILE A 257 14.59 -12.62 -3.99
C ILE A 257 13.23 -13.30 -3.85
N HIS A 258 12.17 -12.76 -4.42
CA HIS A 258 10.91 -13.47 -4.64
C HIS A 258 11.06 -14.47 -5.79
N TYR A 259 11.94 -15.45 -5.67
CA TYR A 259 12.36 -16.38 -6.74
C TYR A 259 11.21 -17.00 -7.54
N ASN A 260 10.16 -17.37 -6.85
CA ASN A 260 9.02 -18.05 -7.46
C ASN A 260 8.02 -17.08 -8.09
N TRP A 261 8.00 -15.84 -7.60
CA TRP A 261 7.12 -14.79 -8.09
C TRP A 261 7.81 -13.43 -8.01
N PRO A 262 8.77 -13.17 -8.87
CA PRO A 262 9.53 -11.91 -8.89
C PRO A 262 8.62 -10.70 -8.99
N ILE A 263 9.09 -9.58 -8.46
CA ILE A 263 8.44 -8.29 -8.69
C ILE A 263 8.53 -7.97 -10.19
N ARG A 264 7.43 -7.61 -10.81
CA ARG A 264 7.32 -7.32 -12.26
C ARG A 264 7.84 -5.92 -12.57
N ILE A 265 9.12 -5.71 -12.36
CA ILE A 265 9.80 -4.41 -12.47
C ILE A 265 9.58 -3.81 -13.85
N ARG A 266 9.77 -4.58 -14.90
CA ARG A 266 9.62 -4.16 -16.30
C ARG A 266 8.21 -3.68 -16.61
N GLU A 267 7.19 -4.47 -16.24
CA GLU A 267 5.80 -4.11 -16.51
C GLU A 267 5.33 -2.87 -15.72
N ILE A 268 5.75 -2.74 -14.47
CA ILE A 268 5.47 -1.55 -13.65
C ILE A 268 6.04 -0.31 -14.35
N LEU A 269 7.31 -0.34 -14.71
CA LEU A 269 8.02 0.81 -15.28
C LEU A 269 7.52 1.16 -16.69
N HIS A 270 7.25 0.16 -17.54
CA HIS A 270 6.64 0.39 -18.86
C HIS A 270 5.25 1.01 -18.76
N SER A 271 4.43 0.57 -17.79
CA SER A 271 3.11 1.16 -17.58
C SER A 271 3.18 2.62 -17.16
N ILE A 272 4.11 2.95 -16.24
CA ILE A 272 4.34 4.33 -15.79
C ILE A 272 4.85 5.19 -16.95
N HIS A 273 5.80 4.70 -17.73
CA HIS A 273 6.32 5.41 -18.91
C HIS A 273 5.22 5.71 -19.92
N LYS A 274 4.38 4.71 -20.24
CA LYS A 274 3.23 4.88 -21.14
C LYS A 274 2.27 5.97 -20.66
N ASP A 275 1.98 5.99 -19.36
CA ASP A 275 1.10 7.00 -18.77
C ASP A 275 1.72 8.40 -18.84
N GLN A 276 3.02 8.54 -18.59
CA GLN A 276 3.73 9.82 -18.69
C GLN A 276 3.73 10.38 -20.11
N VAL A 277 4.02 9.53 -21.10
CA VAL A 277 3.97 9.89 -22.52
C VAL A 277 2.55 10.36 -22.92
N ALA A 278 1.52 9.63 -22.48
CA ALA A 278 0.13 9.99 -22.74
C ALA A 278 -0.29 11.33 -22.11
N MET A 279 0.36 11.75 -21.02
CA MET A 279 0.16 13.04 -20.37
C MET A 279 1.02 14.18 -20.97
N GLY A 280 1.81 13.89 -22.02
CA GLY A 280 2.73 14.87 -22.63
C GLY A 280 3.91 15.24 -21.73
N GLU A 281 4.22 14.40 -20.75
CA GLU A 281 5.32 14.64 -19.81
C GLU A 281 6.64 14.15 -20.43
N THR A 282 7.56 15.11 -20.66
CA THR A 282 8.92 14.80 -21.14
C THR A 282 9.80 14.28 -20.01
N ALA A 283 10.81 13.51 -20.39
CA ALA A 283 11.83 12.99 -19.45
C ALA A 283 12.86 14.07 -19.02
N ASP A 284 12.50 15.36 -19.06
CA ASP A 284 13.38 16.46 -18.70
C ASP A 284 13.89 16.31 -17.26
N ASP A 285 15.18 16.60 -17.09
CA ASP A 285 15.81 16.61 -15.78
C ASP A 285 15.38 17.86 -15.01
N TRP A 286 14.17 17.79 -14.43
CA TRP A 286 13.60 18.86 -13.61
C TRP A 286 14.44 19.16 -12.36
N THR A 287 15.33 18.25 -11.95
CA THR A 287 16.11 18.41 -10.71
C THR A 287 17.12 19.55 -10.80
N ALA A 288 17.64 19.86 -11.98
CA ALA A 288 18.51 21.03 -12.18
C ALA A 288 17.78 22.38 -11.92
N LYS A 289 16.45 22.39 -11.97
CA LYS A 289 15.59 23.54 -11.73
C LYS A 289 14.80 23.40 -10.42
N ALA A 290 15.08 22.38 -9.62
CA ALA A 290 14.34 22.14 -8.40
C ALA A 290 14.58 23.27 -7.39
N PRO A 291 13.52 23.87 -6.83
CA PRO A 291 13.65 24.88 -5.79
C PRO A 291 14.26 24.29 -4.52
N SER A 292 14.88 25.13 -3.72
CA SER A 292 15.35 24.76 -2.39
C SER A 292 14.16 24.36 -1.51
N LEU A 293 14.35 23.32 -0.71
CA LEU A 293 13.41 22.95 0.36
C LEU A 293 13.70 23.66 1.69
N SER A 294 14.65 24.59 1.69
CA SER A 294 14.96 25.33 2.91
C SER A 294 13.75 26.11 3.42
N ILE A 295 13.57 26.09 4.72
CA ILE A 295 12.47 26.75 5.41
C ILE A 295 12.98 27.32 6.74
N ASP A 296 12.33 28.35 7.23
CA ASP A 296 12.55 28.89 8.56
C ASP A 296 11.58 28.28 9.56
N PHE A 297 12.08 27.95 10.74
CA PHE A 297 11.28 27.49 11.87
C PHE A 297 11.80 28.14 13.16
N CYS A 298 11.04 29.02 13.77
CA CYS A 298 11.41 29.82 14.95
C CYS A 298 12.71 30.62 14.76
N GLY A 299 12.94 31.17 13.56
CA GLY A 299 14.18 31.86 13.22
C GLY A 299 15.37 30.94 12.95
N ILE A 300 15.17 29.62 12.97
CA ILE A 300 16.19 28.62 12.67
C ILE A 300 16.07 28.23 11.21
N ARG A 301 17.13 28.43 10.43
CA ARG A 301 17.15 28.00 9.03
C ARG A 301 17.36 26.50 8.90
N CYS A 302 16.38 25.81 8.38
CA CYS A 302 16.38 24.39 8.10
C CYS A 302 16.71 24.10 6.64
N GLU A 303 17.56 23.09 6.34
CA GLU A 303 17.91 22.71 4.97
C GLU A 303 16.68 22.16 4.19
N ASN A 304 15.81 21.46 4.89
CA ASN A 304 14.55 20.94 4.41
C ASN A 304 13.56 20.76 5.59
N PRO A 305 12.26 20.55 5.36
CA PRO A 305 11.25 20.49 6.41
C PRO A 305 11.17 19.15 7.15
N PHE A 306 11.97 18.14 6.78
CA PHE A 306 11.85 16.77 7.30
C PHE A 306 12.77 16.52 8.47
N PHE A 307 12.19 16.25 9.63
CA PHE A 307 12.89 15.98 10.87
C PHE A 307 12.55 14.58 11.40
N LEU A 308 13.47 13.99 12.16
CA LEU A 308 13.14 12.82 12.97
C LEU A 308 12.34 13.25 14.18
N ALA A 309 11.25 12.53 14.48
CA ALA A 309 10.48 12.74 15.69
C ALA A 309 11.22 12.19 16.91
N SER A 310 11.04 12.83 18.08
CA SER A 310 11.53 12.33 19.35
C SER A 310 10.94 10.95 19.66
N SER A 311 11.75 9.90 19.47
CA SER A 311 11.30 8.51 19.51
C SER A 311 12.48 7.53 19.43
N ALA A 312 12.19 6.23 19.26
CA ALA A 312 13.19 5.18 19.06
C ALA A 312 14.13 5.37 17.85
N VAL A 313 13.79 6.21 16.89
CA VAL A 313 14.62 6.43 15.69
C VAL A 313 15.77 7.41 15.88
N CYS A 314 15.95 7.96 17.10
CA CYS A 314 16.97 8.97 17.39
C CYS A 314 17.45 8.90 18.86
N THR A 315 17.84 7.70 19.31
CA THR A 315 18.21 7.42 20.70
C THR A 315 19.72 7.50 20.99
N ASN A 316 20.54 7.61 19.96
CA ASN A 316 21.99 7.66 20.11
C ASN A 316 22.66 8.43 18.97
N TYR A 317 23.97 8.67 19.11
CA TYR A 317 24.75 9.42 18.14
C TYR A 317 24.75 8.78 16.74
N GLU A 318 24.99 7.48 16.67
CA GLU A 318 25.16 6.74 15.41
C GLU A 318 23.86 6.74 14.58
N MET A 319 22.72 6.63 15.24
CA MET A 319 21.41 6.69 14.59
C MET A 319 21.15 8.06 13.96
N VAL A 320 21.37 9.13 14.73
CA VAL A 320 21.15 10.50 14.24
C VAL A 320 22.17 10.88 13.16
N ALA A 321 23.43 10.50 13.32
CA ALA A 321 24.48 10.72 12.33
C ALA A 321 24.11 10.07 10.98
N ARG A 322 23.69 8.81 11.00
CA ARG A 322 23.22 8.10 9.78
C ARG A 322 22.01 8.79 9.13
N ALA A 323 21.11 9.34 9.91
CA ALA A 323 19.99 10.10 9.38
C ALA A 323 20.44 11.40 8.72
N PHE A 324 21.36 12.14 9.34
CA PHE A 324 21.91 13.36 8.77
C PHE A 324 22.70 13.09 7.49
N ASP A 325 23.48 12.01 7.46
CA ASP A 325 24.20 11.56 6.25
C ASP A 325 23.24 11.16 5.13
N ALA A 326 22.07 10.61 5.46
CA ALA A 326 21.01 10.30 4.50
C ALA A 326 20.30 11.55 3.96
N GLY A 327 20.40 12.74 4.61
CA GLY A 327 19.82 14.00 4.15
C GLY A 327 18.68 14.57 5.00
N TRP A 328 18.40 14.01 6.20
CA TRP A 328 17.42 14.60 7.14
C TRP A 328 17.85 16.01 7.54
N GLY A 329 16.90 16.95 7.58
CA GLY A 329 17.16 18.36 7.90
C GLY A 329 17.42 18.63 9.39
N GLY A 330 16.83 17.81 10.25
CA GLY A 330 16.96 17.96 11.69
C GLY A 330 16.44 16.77 12.49
N VAL A 331 16.53 16.87 13.78
CA VAL A 331 16.07 15.88 14.76
C VAL A 331 15.43 16.56 15.96
N PHE A 332 14.30 16.02 16.41
CA PHE A 332 13.84 16.12 17.79
C PHE A 332 14.38 14.90 18.52
N TYR A 333 15.44 15.07 19.31
CA TYR A 333 16.13 13.97 19.95
C TYR A 333 15.23 13.25 20.95
N LYS A 334 15.52 11.98 21.26
CA LYS A 334 14.79 11.19 22.25
C LYS A 334 14.64 11.96 23.55
N THR A 335 13.43 12.01 24.10
CA THR A 335 13.14 12.81 25.30
C THR A 335 14.00 12.41 26.48
N ILE A 336 14.68 13.40 27.06
CA ILE A 336 15.59 13.29 28.18
C ILE A 336 14.85 13.66 29.47
N CYS A 337 15.03 12.90 30.54
CA CYS A 337 14.49 13.20 31.87
C CYS A 337 15.49 12.85 32.98
N MET A 338 15.22 13.31 34.20
CA MET A 338 16.08 13.04 35.36
C MET A 338 15.79 11.68 36.02
N GLN A 339 14.68 11.06 35.70
CA GLN A 339 14.23 9.78 36.30
C GLN A 339 14.95 8.59 35.64
N ASP A 340 15.16 7.52 36.44
CA ASP A 340 15.70 6.22 35.95
C ASP A 340 14.63 5.49 35.14
N ILE A 341 14.75 5.53 33.79
CA ILE A 341 13.84 4.89 32.88
C ILE A 341 14.33 3.48 32.59
N ARG A 342 13.41 2.52 32.69
CA ARG A 342 13.61 1.12 32.27
C ARG A 342 12.48 0.69 31.40
N GLU A 343 12.84 0.31 30.19
CA GLU A 343 11.87 -0.07 29.17
C GLU A 343 11.43 -1.53 29.33
N VAL A 344 10.20 -1.81 28.92
CA VAL A 344 9.64 -3.15 28.88
C VAL A 344 10.09 -3.91 27.63
N SER A 345 9.90 -5.22 27.63
CA SER A 345 10.12 -6.09 26.45
C SER A 345 8.96 -7.08 26.30
N PRO A 346 8.34 -7.21 25.11
CA PRO A 346 8.53 -6.41 23.90
C PRO A 346 8.01 -4.96 24.05
N ARG A 347 8.60 -4.02 23.30
CA ARG A 347 8.20 -2.59 23.33
C ARG A 347 7.16 -2.26 22.27
N PHE A 348 7.16 -3.01 21.17
CA PHE A 348 6.42 -2.68 19.94
C PHE A 348 5.50 -3.79 19.53
N ASP A 349 4.39 -3.38 18.92
CA ASP A 349 3.41 -4.24 18.28
C ASP A 349 2.80 -3.50 17.08
N ALA A 350 2.24 -4.20 16.11
CA ALA A 350 1.75 -3.58 14.89
C ALA A 350 0.44 -4.19 14.40
N MET A 351 -0.41 -3.37 13.78
CA MET A 351 -1.58 -3.81 13.05
C MET A 351 -1.26 -3.89 11.56
N HIS A 352 -1.35 -5.09 11.00
CA HIS A 352 -1.00 -5.38 9.60
C HIS A 352 -2.22 -5.42 8.68
N ASP A 353 -2.02 -5.09 7.40
CA ASP A 353 -3.09 -5.14 6.39
C ASP A 353 -3.58 -6.57 6.12
N ASN A 354 -2.70 -7.58 6.27
CA ASN A 354 -2.96 -8.98 5.91
C ASN A 354 -2.71 -9.95 7.09
N GLY A 355 -3.21 -9.64 8.27
CA GLY A 355 -3.00 -10.45 9.45
C GLY A 355 -1.67 -10.16 10.15
N THR A 356 -0.81 -11.18 10.36
CA THR A 356 0.39 -11.08 11.21
C THR A 356 1.65 -10.63 10.48
N HIS A 357 1.62 -10.48 9.15
CA HIS A 357 2.81 -10.20 8.35
C HIS A 357 2.53 -9.16 7.25
N GLY A 358 3.54 -8.38 6.91
CA GLY A 358 3.48 -7.37 5.85
C GLY A 358 3.60 -5.95 6.39
N ASP A 359 3.26 -4.96 5.56
CA ASP A 359 3.25 -3.56 5.96
C ASP A 359 2.15 -3.32 7.02
N PHE A 360 2.48 -2.56 8.05
CA PHE A 360 1.53 -2.21 9.09
C PHE A 360 0.96 -0.81 8.87
N TYR A 361 -0.33 -0.64 9.15
CA TYR A 361 -1.00 0.66 9.07
C TYR A 361 -1.10 1.36 10.43
N GLY A 362 -0.98 0.60 11.53
CA GLY A 362 -0.97 1.08 12.89
C GLY A 362 0.18 0.47 13.67
N PHE A 363 0.75 1.23 14.57
CA PHE A 363 1.92 0.87 15.34
C PHE A 363 1.70 1.23 16.81
N ARG A 364 1.76 0.21 17.66
CA ARG A 364 1.67 0.36 19.11
C ARG A 364 3.07 0.42 19.69
N ASN A 365 3.31 1.34 20.62
CA ASN A 365 4.55 1.39 21.34
C ASN A 365 4.32 1.60 22.85
N MET A 366 5.16 0.95 23.66
CA MET A 366 5.22 1.11 25.12
C MET A 366 6.51 1.78 25.55
N GLU A 367 7.30 2.30 24.62
CA GLU A 367 8.54 2.97 24.88
C GLU A 367 8.30 4.32 25.53
N GLN A 368 9.06 4.64 26.57
CA GLN A 368 8.93 5.87 27.32
C GLN A 368 9.97 6.91 26.86
N LEU A 369 11.01 7.12 27.63
CA LEU A 369 11.99 8.20 27.45
C LEU A 369 13.40 7.64 27.23
N SER A 370 14.44 8.46 27.27
CA SER A 370 15.83 7.98 27.19
C SER A 370 16.19 7.11 28.41
N GLU A 371 16.87 5.98 28.14
CA GLU A 371 17.44 5.11 29.20
C GLU A 371 18.89 5.50 29.54
N LEU A 372 19.45 6.51 28.84
CA LEU A 372 20.82 6.95 29.07
C LEU A 372 20.89 7.93 30.26
N PRO A 373 22.04 8.00 30.95
CA PRO A 373 22.29 9.08 31.91
C PRO A 373 22.16 10.45 31.23
N VAL A 374 21.59 11.42 31.92
CA VAL A 374 21.34 12.78 31.41
C VAL A 374 22.58 13.40 30.76
N ASP A 375 23.74 13.27 31.41
CA ASP A 375 24.98 13.86 30.90
C ASP A 375 25.47 13.20 29.62
N GLU A 376 25.22 11.90 29.46
CA GLU A 376 25.56 11.16 28.25
C GLU A 376 24.67 11.61 27.05
N ASP A 377 23.38 11.79 27.27
CA ASP A 377 22.46 12.33 26.26
C ASP A 377 22.94 13.73 25.79
N PHE A 378 23.27 14.64 26.71
CA PHE A 378 23.73 15.97 26.33
C PHE A 378 25.13 15.96 25.68
N ASP A 379 26.00 15.01 26.01
CA ASP A 379 27.27 14.82 25.31
C ASP A 379 27.05 14.34 23.87
N ILE A 380 26.05 13.47 23.63
CA ILE A 380 25.63 13.08 22.29
C ILE A 380 25.17 14.31 21.50
N LEU A 381 24.28 15.12 22.05
CA LEU A 381 23.76 16.34 21.40
C LEU A 381 24.89 17.31 21.06
N ARG A 382 25.83 17.55 21.97
CA ARG A 382 27.02 18.38 21.74
C ARG A 382 27.89 17.86 20.59
N ARG A 383 28.12 16.55 20.53
CA ARG A 383 28.86 15.90 19.44
C ARG A 383 28.14 16.03 18.12
N LEU A 384 26.81 15.88 18.09
CA LEU A 384 25.98 16.05 16.87
C LEU A 384 26.11 17.48 16.34
N LYS A 385 25.92 18.49 17.16
CA LYS A 385 26.07 19.90 16.76
C LYS A 385 27.47 20.24 16.26
N LYS A 386 28.50 19.68 16.90
CA LYS A 386 29.90 19.88 16.48
C LYS A 386 30.18 19.26 15.09
N ASN A 387 29.66 18.05 14.82
CA ASN A 387 29.96 17.30 13.60
C ASN A 387 29.02 17.64 12.46
N TYR A 388 27.80 18.12 12.76
CA TYR A 388 26.76 18.47 11.79
C TYR A 388 26.25 19.91 12.05
N PRO A 389 27.08 20.94 11.89
CA PRO A 389 26.74 22.30 12.30
C PRO A 389 25.58 22.93 11.54
N THR A 390 25.27 22.45 10.33
CA THR A 390 24.14 22.93 9.49
C THR A 390 22.82 22.22 9.77
N LYS A 391 22.87 21.10 10.49
CA LYS A 391 21.69 20.34 10.87
C LYS A 391 21.06 20.88 12.14
N VAL A 392 19.73 20.82 12.18
CA VAL A 392 18.97 21.29 13.34
C VAL A 392 18.87 20.19 14.38
N VAL A 393 19.30 20.48 15.59
CA VAL A 393 19.23 19.55 16.73
C VAL A 393 18.40 20.18 17.84
N ILE A 394 17.24 19.57 18.11
CA ILE A 394 16.29 20.01 19.14
C ILE A 394 16.30 18.98 20.26
N ALA A 395 16.60 19.41 21.46
CA ALA A 395 16.53 18.56 22.65
C ALA A 395 15.05 18.43 23.09
N SER A 396 14.50 17.23 23.09
CA SER A 396 13.21 16.97 23.74
C SER A 396 13.45 16.64 25.20
N ILE A 397 12.79 17.34 26.11
CA ILE A 397 12.99 17.22 27.56
C ILE A 397 11.65 17.00 28.29
N MET A 398 11.73 16.39 29.48
CA MET A 398 10.59 16.21 30.37
C MET A 398 11.07 16.27 31.81
N GLY A 399 10.52 17.17 32.62
CA GLY A 399 10.74 17.29 34.04
C GLY A 399 9.45 17.03 34.83
N GLN A 400 9.61 16.82 36.14
CA GLN A 400 8.51 16.68 37.11
C GLN A 400 8.35 17.93 37.97
N THR A 401 9.41 18.69 38.16
CA THR A 401 9.42 19.94 38.92
C THR A 401 10.00 21.09 38.09
N ASP A 402 9.73 22.34 38.50
CA ASP A 402 10.31 23.54 37.85
C ASP A 402 11.82 23.45 37.74
N GLU A 403 12.51 22.97 38.81
CA GLU A 403 13.95 22.83 38.85
C GLU A 403 14.47 21.82 37.83
N GLU A 404 13.79 20.69 37.67
CA GLU A 404 14.18 19.68 36.65
C GLU A 404 14.03 20.25 35.23
N TRP A 405 12.92 20.94 34.95
CA TRP A 405 12.70 21.60 33.66
C TRP A 405 13.78 22.63 33.35
N GLU A 406 14.13 23.47 34.34
CA GLU A 406 15.18 24.49 34.21
C GLU A 406 16.55 23.87 33.95
N ILE A 407 16.96 22.85 34.72
CA ILE A 407 18.26 22.17 34.59
C ILE A 407 18.38 21.53 33.19
N LEU A 408 17.35 20.77 32.75
CA LEU A 408 17.39 20.11 31.47
C LEU A 408 17.44 21.10 30.30
N ALA A 409 16.69 22.20 30.39
CA ALA A 409 16.71 23.24 29.36
C ALA A 409 18.07 23.95 29.24
N LYS A 410 18.68 24.31 30.37
CA LYS A 410 20.03 24.92 30.40
C LYS A 410 21.07 23.98 29.80
N LYS A 411 21.04 22.70 30.18
CA LYS A 411 21.95 21.70 29.59
C LYS A 411 21.76 21.55 28.06
N ALA A 412 20.53 21.68 27.54
CA ALA A 412 20.29 21.67 26.12
C ALA A 412 20.94 22.87 25.42
N GLU A 413 20.79 24.08 25.97
CA GLU A 413 21.44 25.29 25.43
C GLU A 413 22.96 25.18 25.51
N GLU A 414 23.52 24.74 26.65
CA GLU A 414 24.97 24.52 26.84
C GLU A 414 25.52 23.44 25.88
N ALA A 415 24.74 22.43 25.52
CA ALA A 415 25.10 21.44 24.51
C ALA A 415 25.11 22.01 23.10
N GLY A 416 24.58 23.22 22.88
CA GLY A 416 24.50 23.92 21.59
C GLY A 416 23.29 23.50 20.75
N CYS A 417 22.24 22.99 21.39
CA CYS A 417 20.98 22.71 20.69
C CYS A 417 20.36 23.98 20.12
N ASP A 418 19.70 23.84 18.95
CA ASP A 418 19.08 24.99 18.27
C ASP A 418 17.74 25.40 18.92
N ALA A 419 17.06 24.47 19.59
CA ALA A 419 15.84 24.71 20.35
C ALA A 419 15.63 23.61 21.40
N VAL A 420 14.65 23.80 22.27
CA VAL A 420 14.19 22.80 23.24
C VAL A 420 12.71 22.48 23.02
N GLU A 421 12.33 21.19 22.97
CA GLU A 421 10.95 20.71 22.96
C GLU A 421 10.52 20.25 24.36
N LEU A 422 9.43 20.81 24.86
CA LEU A 422 8.81 20.40 26.13
C LEU A 422 7.81 19.29 25.87
N ASN A 423 8.11 18.07 26.29
CA ASN A 423 7.25 16.92 26.07
C ASN A 423 6.15 16.80 27.13
N PHE A 424 5.04 17.49 26.95
CA PHE A 424 3.83 17.42 27.78
C PHE A 424 2.86 16.29 27.37
N SER A 425 3.34 15.25 26.68
CA SER A 425 2.40 14.47 25.88
C SER A 425 2.61 12.95 25.92
N CYS A 426 3.63 12.43 26.56
CA CYS A 426 3.87 10.99 26.66
C CYS A 426 2.67 10.32 27.34
N PRO A 427 1.99 9.31 26.69
CA PRO A 427 0.71 8.80 27.20
C PRO A 427 0.84 7.74 28.31
N GLN A 428 2.04 7.18 28.52
CA GLN A 428 2.26 6.00 29.38
C GLN A 428 3.46 6.15 30.30
N MET A 429 3.48 7.24 31.08
CA MET A 429 4.53 7.44 32.05
C MET A 429 4.35 6.56 33.30
N LYS A 430 5.44 6.00 33.78
CA LYS A 430 5.48 5.28 35.08
C LYS A 430 5.28 6.22 36.26
N TYR A 431 5.72 7.46 36.12
CA TYR A 431 5.67 8.46 37.17
C TYR A 431 4.45 9.35 37.01
N GLU A 432 3.70 9.56 38.09
CA GLU A 432 2.54 10.45 38.11
C GLU A 432 2.98 11.94 37.96
N GLY A 433 2.11 12.76 37.40
CA GLY A 433 2.36 14.17 37.17
C GLY A 433 3.37 14.48 36.05
N MET A 434 3.57 13.56 35.12
CA MET A 434 4.42 13.72 33.95
C MET A 434 3.67 13.43 32.65
N GLY A 435 4.22 13.87 31.54
CA GLY A 435 3.70 13.57 30.20
C GLY A 435 2.27 14.08 29.98
N SER A 436 1.36 13.20 29.57
CA SER A 436 -0.02 13.58 29.21
C SER A 436 -0.84 14.11 30.38
N ASP A 437 -0.45 13.88 31.61
CA ASP A 437 -1.14 14.43 32.79
C ASP A 437 -0.88 15.94 32.88
N VAL A 438 0.35 16.37 32.64
CA VAL A 438 0.70 17.79 32.48
C VAL A 438 0.00 18.39 31.27
N GLY A 439 0.09 17.73 30.10
CA GLY A 439 -0.43 18.25 28.83
C GLY A 439 -1.95 18.42 28.78
N GLN A 440 -2.71 17.88 29.74
CA GLN A 440 -4.15 18.07 29.89
C GLN A 440 -4.50 19.19 30.88
N THR A 441 -3.51 19.78 31.57
CA THR A 441 -3.67 20.79 32.60
C THR A 441 -3.07 22.12 32.13
N PRO A 442 -3.87 23.07 31.60
CA PRO A 442 -3.36 24.31 31.02
C PRO A 442 -2.45 25.10 31.98
N GLU A 443 -2.76 25.11 33.26
CA GLU A 443 -2.00 25.83 34.30
C GLU A 443 -0.57 25.29 34.42
N LEU A 444 -0.39 23.95 34.43
CA LEU A 444 0.92 23.32 34.48
C LEU A 444 1.69 23.52 33.17
N VAL A 445 1.01 23.44 32.01
CA VAL A 445 1.62 23.72 30.73
C VAL A 445 2.16 25.15 30.67
N GLN A 446 1.39 26.15 31.12
CA GLN A 446 1.82 27.54 31.20
C GLN A 446 3.00 27.72 32.18
N GLN A 447 2.91 27.14 33.36
CA GLN A 447 3.93 27.24 34.40
C GLN A 447 5.28 26.73 33.90
N TYR A 448 5.32 25.47 33.42
CA TYR A 448 6.58 24.86 32.98
C TYR A 448 7.13 25.52 31.72
N THR A 449 6.26 25.94 30.81
CA THR A 449 6.70 26.69 29.61
C THR A 449 7.36 28.01 30.03
N ALA A 450 6.73 28.76 30.94
CA ALA A 450 7.27 30.02 31.42
C ALA A 450 8.59 29.84 32.23
N CYS A 451 8.68 28.76 33.01
CA CYS A 451 9.90 28.39 33.71
C CYS A 451 11.08 28.18 32.74
N VAL A 452 10.88 27.34 31.73
CA VAL A 452 11.90 27.06 30.72
C VAL A 452 12.24 28.32 29.91
N LYS A 453 11.21 29.04 29.42
CA LYS A 453 11.44 30.26 28.59
C LYS A 453 12.26 31.34 29.31
N LYS A 454 12.19 31.43 30.63
CA LYS A 454 13.01 32.33 31.44
C LYS A 454 14.45 31.85 31.61
N SER A 455 14.68 30.54 31.47
CA SER A 455 15.98 29.92 31.78
C SER A 455 16.91 29.80 30.56
N VAL A 456 16.38 29.94 29.32
CA VAL A 456 17.14 29.79 28.08
C VAL A 456 16.85 30.92 27.09
N SER A 457 17.78 31.14 26.15
CA SER A 457 17.64 32.11 25.06
C SER A 457 17.19 31.44 23.71
N ILE A 458 17.39 30.14 23.59
CA ILE A 458 16.98 29.36 22.42
C ILE A 458 15.44 29.19 22.37
N PRO A 459 14.86 28.97 21.18
CA PRO A 459 13.44 28.74 21.04
C PRO A 459 12.91 27.58 21.89
N VAL A 460 11.70 27.78 22.42
CA VAL A 460 10.97 26.80 23.24
C VAL A 460 9.73 26.30 22.47
N ILE A 461 9.63 25.00 22.27
CA ILE A 461 8.58 24.34 21.52
C ILE A 461 7.74 23.49 22.48
N ALA A 462 6.42 23.69 22.54
CA ALA A 462 5.56 22.87 23.37
C ALA A 462 4.92 21.73 22.58
N LYS A 463 5.15 20.48 23.00
CA LYS A 463 4.57 19.29 22.35
C LYS A 463 3.25 18.90 22.99
N MET A 464 2.18 19.02 22.17
CA MET A 464 0.81 18.81 22.59
C MET A 464 0.40 17.34 22.57
N THR A 465 -0.40 16.95 23.58
CA THR A 465 -1.03 15.61 23.63
C THR A 465 -2.27 15.55 22.76
N PRO A 466 -2.49 14.44 21.99
CA PRO A 466 -3.76 14.21 21.32
C PRO A 466 -4.82 13.59 22.23
N ASN A 467 -4.46 13.24 23.46
CA ASN A 467 -5.35 12.56 24.40
C ASN A 467 -6.21 13.56 25.19
N ILE A 468 -6.78 14.51 24.46
CA ILE A 468 -7.57 15.63 24.99
C ILE A 468 -8.67 16.01 23.99
N THR A 469 -9.77 16.57 24.48
CA THR A 469 -10.87 17.04 23.61
C THR A 469 -10.58 18.42 23.03
N HIS A 470 -10.08 19.35 23.84
CA HIS A 470 -9.86 20.75 23.50
C HIS A 470 -8.38 21.11 23.57
N VAL A 471 -7.63 20.77 22.53
CA VAL A 471 -6.18 21.01 22.48
C VAL A 471 -5.82 22.49 22.49
N THR A 472 -6.73 23.35 22.08
CA THR A 472 -6.52 24.81 22.03
C THR A 472 -6.35 25.45 23.40
N GLU A 473 -6.85 24.86 24.47
CA GLU A 473 -6.71 25.37 25.83
C GLU A 473 -5.26 25.26 26.34
N PRO A 474 -4.64 24.06 26.40
CA PRO A 474 -3.23 23.96 26.81
C PRO A 474 -2.27 24.58 25.80
N ALA A 475 -2.63 24.61 24.50
CA ALA A 475 -1.85 25.29 23.49
C ALA A 475 -1.80 26.81 23.72
N ALA A 476 -2.93 27.45 24.02
CA ALA A 476 -2.98 28.86 24.39
C ALA A 476 -2.16 29.13 25.64
N ALA A 477 -2.29 28.29 26.67
CA ALA A 477 -1.54 28.39 27.90
C ALA A 477 0.00 28.29 27.69
N SER A 478 0.44 27.40 26.76
CA SER A 478 1.85 27.32 26.41
C SER A 478 2.37 28.57 25.69
N LEU A 479 1.59 29.14 24.78
CA LEU A 479 1.93 30.40 24.11
C LEU A 479 1.96 31.59 25.08
N GLU A 480 1.04 31.64 26.03
CA GLU A 480 1.04 32.60 27.12
C GLU A 480 2.25 32.42 28.06
N GLY A 481 2.71 31.18 28.24
CA GLY A 481 3.96 30.84 28.93
C GLY A 481 5.21 31.21 28.14
N GLY A 482 5.10 31.65 26.89
CA GLY A 482 6.18 32.12 26.05
C GLY A 482 6.76 31.07 25.09
N ALA A 483 6.04 30.01 24.80
CA ALA A 483 6.44 29.07 23.73
C ALA A 483 6.55 29.80 22.38
N ASP A 484 7.60 29.51 21.63
CA ASP A 484 7.83 30.06 20.29
C ASP A 484 7.09 29.24 19.21
N ALA A 485 6.88 27.94 19.46
CA ALA A 485 6.17 27.05 18.55
C ALA A 485 5.42 25.94 19.29
N LEU A 486 4.51 25.29 18.55
CA LEU A 486 3.80 24.10 18.99
C LEU A 486 4.18 22.88 18.14
N SER A 487 4.37 21.73 18.77
CA SER A 487 4.57 20.44 18.11
C SER A 487 3.34 19.55 18.33
N THR A 488 2.78 18.96 17.29
CA THR A 488 1.55 18.16 17.38
C THR A 488 1.52 17.06 16.31
N ILE A 489 1.27 15.84 16.69
CA ILE A 489 0.80 15.24 17.93
C ILE A 489 1.80 14.21 18.47
N ASN A 490 1.71 13.87 19.77
CA ASN A 490 2.30 12.64 20.28
C ASN A 490 1.37 11.46 19.97
N THR A 491 1.66 10.27 20.48
CA THR A 491 0.87 9.05 20.25
C THR A 491 -0.48 9.08 20.95
N ILE A 492 -1.46 8.40 20.35
CA ILE A 492 -2.83 8.29 20.88
C ILE A 492 -2.89 7.11 21.85
N LYS A 493 -3.54 7.28 23.00
CA LYS A 493 -3.81 6.16 23.94
C LYS A 493 -4.66 5.10 23.26
N SER A 494 -4.17 3.86 23.27
CA SER A 494 -4.85 2.72 22.65
C SER A 494 -4.53 1.41 23.36
N VAL A 495 -5.28 0.37 23.01
CA VAL A 495 -4.99 -1.03 23.35
C VAL A 495 -5.04 -1.83 22.07
N THR A 496 -4.01 -2.65 21.82
CA THR A 496 -4.05 -3.72 20.81
C THR A 496 -3.98 -5.06 21.54
N MET A 497 -4.64 -6.06 20.97
CA MET A 497 -4.66 -7.40 21.53
C MET A 497 -4.68 -8.42 20.39
N ASP A 498 -3.83 -9.43 20.50
CA ASP A 498 -3.91 -10.65 19.71
C ASP A 498 -4.23 -11.80 20.67
N PRO A 499 -5.42 -12.40 20.58
CA PRO A 499 -5.85 -13.46 21.52
C PRO A 499 -5.02 -14.75 21.38
N ASP A 500 -4.38 -14.95 20.22
CA ASP A 500 -3.63 -16.16 19.90
C ASP A 500 -2.09 -15.97 20.06
N ALA A 501 -1.64 -14.77 20.42
CA ALA A 501 -0.22 -14.49 20.54
C ALA A 501 0.37 -15.08 21.83
N GLU A 502 1.18 -16.13 21.71
CA GLU A 502 1.99 -16.67 22.81
C GLU A 502 3.08 -15.69 23.28
N VAL A 503 3.54 -14.82 22.38
CA VAL A 503 4.53 -13.76 22.63
C VAL A 503 3.82 -12.40 22.61
N SER A 504 2.69 -12.33 23.26
CA SER A 504 1.97 -11.06 23.33
C SER A 504 2.79 -10.05 24.11
N GLY A 505 2.78 -8.85 23.60
CA GLY A 505 3.06 -7.70 24.45
C GLY A 505 2.04 -7.64 25.58
N TYR A 506 2.28 -6.74 26.51
CA TYR A 506 1.39 -6.57 27.64
C TYR A 506 0.01 -6.05 27.21
N LEU A 507 -1.05 -6.58 27.78
CA LEU A 507 -2.38 -5.98 27.69
C LEU A 507 -2.40 -4.73 28.56
N THR A 508 -2.07 -3.61 27.98
CA THR A 508 -2.03 -2.31 28.67
C THR A 508 -2.36 -1.16 27.72
N ILE A 509 -2.73 -0.02 28.29
CA ILE A 509 -2.85 1.22 27.52
C ILE A 509 -1.47 1.66 27.10
N SER A 510 -1.29 1.98 25.83
CA SER A 510 -0.02 2.34 25.22
C SER A 510 -0.21 3.36 24.09
N GLY A 511 0.89 3.88 23.56
CA GLY A 511 0.86 4.82 22.46
C GLY A 511 0.53 4.12 21.12
N TYR A 512 -0.33 4.73 20.31
CA TYR A 512 -0.65 4.30 18.96
C TYR A 512 -0.24 5.35 17.94
N SER A 513 0.42 4.92 16.87
CA SER A 513 0.98 5.76 15.81
C SER A 513 0.87 5.06 14.42
N GLY A 514 1.58 5.55 13.41
CA GLY A 514 1.54 5.05 12.05
C GLY A 514 0.52 5.78 11.17
N ARG A 515 0.37 5.37 9.91
CA ARG A 515 -0.47 6.08 8.93
C ARG A 515 -1.95 6.22 9.33
N ALA A 516 -2.44 5.32 10.17
CA ALA A 516 -3.83 5.36 10.64
C ALA A 516 -4.16 6.61 11.47
N VAL A 517 -3.19 7.22 12.15
CA VAL A 517 -3.42 8.41 12.98
C VAL A 517 -3.36 9.73 12.19
N ARG A 518 -2.91 9.73 10.92
CA ARG A 518 -2.74 10.94 10.12
C ARG A 518 -3.98 11.86 10.09
N PRO A 519 -5.21 11.38 9.80
CA PRO A 519 -6.38 12.25 9.78
C PRO A 519 -6.66 12.92 11.13
N ILE A 520 -6.32 12.24 12.23
CA ILE A 520 -6.47 12.77 13.58
C ILE A 520 -5.42 13.86 13.81
N ALA A 521 -4.16 13.60 13.47
CA ALA A 521 -3.08 14.58 13.57
C ALA A 521 -3.37 15.85 12.76
N MET A 522 -3.86 15.70 11.52
CA MET A 522 -4.26 16.82 10.67
C MET A 522 -5.39 17.67 11.27
N ARG A 523 -6.35 17.05 11.98
CA ARG A 523 -7.37 17.80 12.74
C ARG A 523 -6.72 18.71 13.78
N PHE A 524 -5.80 18.15 14.60
CA PHE A 524 -5.11 18.94 15.63
C PHE A 524 -4.28 20.09 15.03
N VAL A 525 -3.54 19.82 13.95
CA VAL A 525 -2.81 20.87 13.20
C VAL A 525 -3.75 21.97 12.76
N LEU A 526 -4.88 21.63 12.14
CA LEU A 526 -5.86 22.59 11.65
C LEU A 526 -6.44 23.45 12.79
N GLU A 527 -6.81 22.85 13.91
CA GLU A 527 -7.34 23.58 15.08
C GLU A 527 -6.32 24.56 15.64
N LEU A 528 -5.04 24.15 15.77
CA LEU A 528 -3.97 24.99 16.26
C LEU A 528 -3.60 26.09 15.27
N ALA A 529 -3.56 25.78 13.96
CA ALA A 529 -3.27 26.78 12.93
C ALA A 529 -4.35 27.90 12.82
N GLN A 530 -5.55 27.67 13.33
CA GLN A 530 -6.65 28.63 13.33
C GLN A 530 -6.81 29.39 14.65
N MET A 531 -5.95 29.08 15.64
CA MET A 531 -5.98 29.80 16.91
C MET A 531 -5.65 31.28 16.74
N PRO A 532 -6.39 32.19 17.40
CA PRO A 532 -5.98 33.56 17.52
C PRO A 532 -4.77 33.68 18.44
N VAL A 533 -3.71 34.33 17.99
CA VAL A 533 -2.56 34.69 18.82
C VAL A 533 -2.50 36.19 19.06
N GLN A 534 -1.99 36.60 20.22
CA GLN A 534 -1.92 38.01 20.62
C GLN A 534 -1.14 38.88 19.62
N SER A 535 -0.16 38.29 18.91
CA SER A 535 0.64 38.98 17.87
C SER A 535 -0.11 39.19 16.55
N GLY A 536 -1.32 38.64 16.38
CA GLY A 536 -2.04 38.67 15.11
C GLY A 536 -1.47 37.73 14.04
N SER A 537 -0.37 37.01 14.31
CA SER A 537 0.21 35.98 13.48
C SER A 537 -0.30 34.61 13.89
N ARG A 538 -0.10 33.58 13.04
CA ARG A 538 -0.39 32.19 13.39
C ARG A 538 0.74 31.64 14.30
N PRO A 539 0.45 30.67 15.20
CA PRO A 539 1.52 30.00 15.90
C PRO A 539 2.39 29.22 14.92
N GLU A 540 3.69 29.18 15.15
CA GLU A 540 4.60 28.28 14.43
C GLU A 540 4.28 26.84 14.79
N LEU A 541 4.20 25.96 13.77
CA LEU A 541 3.79 24.57 13.96
C LEU A 541 4.81 23.58 13.41
N SER A 542 5.09 22.55 14.20
CA SER A 542 5.77 21.33 13.79
C SER A 542 4.78 20.17 13.76
N GLY A 543 4.57 19.56 12.60
CA GLY A 543 3.54 18.53 12.41
C GLY A 543 4.10 17.11 12.53
N VAL A 544 3.44 16.26 13.33
CA VAL A 544 3.83 14.85 13.49
C VAL A 544 2.62 13.95 13.60
N GLY A 545 2.66 12.77 12.92
CA GLY A 545 1.63 11.73 13.01
C GLY A 545 1.24 11.12 11.66
N GLY A 546 1.74 9.94 11.36
CA GLY A 546 1.34 9.14 10.20
C GLY A 546 1.87 9.62 8.85
N ILE A 547 2.96 10.36 8.83
CA ILE A 547 3.62 10.83 7.60
C ILE A 547 4.50 9.71 7.07
N GLU A 548 4.23 9.24 5.84
CA GLU A 548 4.99 8.20 5.15
C GLU A 548 5.50 8.68 3.78
N THR A 549 4.74 9.53 3.10
CA THR A 549 5.04 10.03 1.76
C THR A 549 5.23 11.54 1.76
N TRP A 550 5.86 12.06 0.68
CA TRP A 550 5.97 13.51 0.45
C TRP A 550 4.59 14.19 0.39
N ARG A 551 3.56 13.47 -0.07
CA ARG A 551 2.19 13.98 -0.17
C ARG A 551 1.57 14.16 1.21
N ASP A 552 1.81 13.20 2.12
CA ASP A 552 1.36 13.33 3.51
C ASP A 552 2.02 14.55 4.17
N ALA A 553 3.33 14.72 3.98
CA ALA A 553 4.06 15.88 4.50
C ALA A 553 3.53 17.22 3.94
N LEU A 554 3.24 17.25 2.63
CA LEU A 554 2.65 18.43 1.99
C LEU A 554 1.29 18.81 2.60
N GLU A 555 0.45 17.83 2.96
CA GLU A 555 -0.83 18.10 3.62
C GLU A 555 -0.64 18.84 4.95
N PHE A 556 0.34 18.43 5.76
CA PHE A 556 0.68 19.14 7.01
C PHE A 556 1.21 20.56 6.74
N ILE A 557 2.09 20.73 5.77
CA ILE A 557 2.64 22.04 5.39
C ILE A 557 1.51 22.96 4.92
N GLN A 558 0.62 22.48 4.04
CA GLN A 558 -0.50 23.26 3.55
C GLN A 558 -1.53 23.61 4.64
N LEU A 559 -1.56 22.87 5.75
CA LEU A 559 -2.34 23.18 6.95
C LEU A 559 -1.59 24.10 7.94
N GLY A 560 -0.37 24.53 7.65
CA GLY A 560 0.34 25.59 8.40
C GLY A 560 1.59 25.13 9.14
N CYS A 561 2.04 23.88 8.97
CA CYS A 561 3.30 23.44 9.58
C CYS A 561 4.51 23.98 8.79
N SER A 562 5.49 24.56 9.49
CA SER A 562 6.78 24.97 8.94
C SER A 562 7.71 23.78 8.75
N ASN A 563 7.63 22.77 9.61
CA ASN A 563 8.33 21.50 9.45
C ASN A 563 7.44 20.30 9.82
N VAL A 564 7.93 19.10 9.53
CA VAL A 564 7.26 17.86 9.83
C VAL A 564 8.21 16.85 10.43
N GLN A 565 7.69 16.04 11.37
CA GLN A 565 8.46 15.03 12.07
C GLN A 565 7.98 13.64 11.66
N VAL A 566 8.93 12.73 11.41
CA VAL A 566 8.66 11.35 10.97
C VAL A 566 9.26 10.35 11.96
N CYS A 567 8.48 9.35 12.36
CA CYS A 567 8.92 8.26 13.23
C CYS A 567 8.63 6.90 12.61
N THR A 568 7.37 6.45 12.64
CA THR A 568 6.95 5.08 12.30
C THR A 568 7.37 4.67 10.88
N ALA A 569 7.31 5.58 9.91
CA ALA A 569 7.78 5.31 8.56
C ALA A 569 9.31 5.07 8.49
N VAL A 570 10.09 5.76 9.33
CA VAL A 570 11.53 5.50 9.45
C VAL A 570 11.78 4.13 10.08
N MET A 571 11.02 3.73 11.10
CA MET A 571 11.12 2.40 11.70
C MET A 571 10.82 1.29 10.68
N GLN A 572 9.85 1.52 9.82
CA GLN A 572 9.41 0.55 8.81
C GLN A 572 10.33 0.49 7.59
N TYR A 573 10.82 1.63 7.11
CA TYR A 573 11.50 1.73 5.79
C TYR A 573 12.95 2.24 5.87
N GLY A 574 13.39 2.73 7.03
CA GLY A 574 14.73 3.27 7.25
C GLY A 574 14.88 4.76 6.88
N TYR A 575 16.02 5.34 7.24
CA TYR A 575 16.32 6.77 7.00
C TYR A 575 16.34 7.14 5.51
N ARG A 576 16.57 6.16 4.62
CA ARG A 576 16.63 6.34 3.15
C ARG A 576 15.35 6.90 2.52
N ILE A 577 14.20 6.87 3.20
CA ILE A 577 12.95 7.45 2.70
C ILE A 577 13.02 8.97 2.54
N ILE A 578 13.98 9.64 3.18
CA ILE A 578 14.20 11.08 3.03
C ILE A 578 14.40 11.49 1.57
N GLU A 579 15.03 10.61 0.77
CA GLU A 579 15.23 10.84 -0.66
C GLU A 579 13.87 10.94 -1.39
N ASP A 580 12.95 10.03 -1.09
CA ASP A 580 11.62 10.03 -1.71
C ASP A 580 10.77 11.21 -1.22
N LEU A 581 10.90 11.58 0.06
CA LEU A 581 10.21 12.72 0.65
C LEU A 581 10.65 14.05 0.02
N THR A 582 11.96 14.28 -0.05
CA THR A 582 12.53 15.54 -0.58
C THR A 582 12.30 15.67 -2.07
N LEU A 583 12.62 14.65 -2.85
CA LEU A 583 12.48 14.70 -4.31
C LEU A 583 11.02 14.77 -4.76
N GLY A 584 10.11 14.08 -4.04
CA GLY A 584 8.68 14.16 -4.33
C GLY A 584 8.11 15.57 -4.08
N LEU A 585 8.50 16.19 -2.98
CA LEU A 585 8.08 17.56 -2.66
C LEU A 585 8.65 18.58 -3.64
N GLN A 586 9.94 18.48 -3.99
CA GLN A 586 10.58 19.32 -5.01
C GLN A 586 9.88 19.19 -6.36
N HIS A 587 9.59 17.98 -6.79
CA HIS A 587 8.86 17.74 -8.04
C HIS A 587 7.47 18.39 -8.03
N TYR A 588 6.75 18.32 -6.92
CA TYR A 588 5.47 18.99 -6.74
C TYR A 588 5.60 20.51 -6.88
N MET A 589 6.63 21.12 -6.25
CA MET A 589 6.91 22.56 -6.34
C MET A 589 7.21 22.98 -7.78
N VAL A 590 8.06 22.23 -8.50
CA VAL A 590 8.33 22.48 -9.93
C VAL A 590 7.04 22.44 -10.75
N LYS A 591 6.21 21.42 -10.56
CA LYS A 591 4.94 21.25 -11.28
C LYS A 591 3.95 22.39 -11.00
N ARG A 592 3.97 22.94 -9.79
CA ARG A 592 3.11 24.06 -9.35
C ARG A 592 3.71 25.44 -9.71
N GLY A 593 4.98 25.51 -10.13
CA GLY A 593 5.69 26.78 -10.33
C GLY A 593 5.96 27.54 -9.04
N VAL A 594 6.08 26.82 -7.90
CA VAL A 594 6.35 27.39 -6.57
C VAL A 594 7.85 27.48 -6.36
N SER A 595 8.33 28.65 -5.98
CA SER A 595 9.76 28.93 -5.82
C SER A 595 10.29 28.74 -4.40
N SER A 596 9.41 28.85 -3.41
CA SER A 596 9.72 28.71 -1.98
C SER A 596 8.71 27.83 -1.28
N LEU A 597 9.18 26.95 -0.40
CA LEU A 597 8.32 26.10 0.42
C LEU A 597 7.39 26.93 1.33
N GLN A 598 7.83 28.12 1.73
CA GLN A 598 7.06 29.07 2.54
C GLN A 598 5.72 29.46 1.89
N GLU A 599 5.64 29.47 0.54
CA GLU A 599 4.42 29.77 -0.19
C GLU A 599 3.32 28.71 0.02
N LEU A 600 3.71 27.48 0.37
CA LEU A 600 2.80 26.39 0.62
C LEU A 600 2.32 26.32 2.07
N VAL A 601 3.00 26.97 3.00
CA VAL A 601 2.65 26.93 4.43
C VAL A 601 1.31 27.60 4.66
N GLY A 602 0.31 26.80 5.04
CA GLY A 602 -1.04 27.26 5.32
C GLY A 602 -1.88 27.61 4.08
N GLU A 603 -1.45 27.22 2.86
CA GLU A 603 -2.17 27.51 1.60
C GLU A 603 -3.64 27.03 1.62
N LEU A 604 -3.92 25.94 2.35
CA LEU A 604 -5.27 25.37 2.40
C LEU A 604 -6.15 25.94 3.53
N LEU A 605 -5.60 26.66 4.49
CA LEU A 605 -6.36 27.18 5.62
C LEU A 605 -7.55 28.08 5.19
N PRO A 606 -7.42 28.97 4.19
CA PRO A 606 -8.56 29.78 3.73
C PRO A 606 -9.66 28.95 3.05
N LYS A 607 -9.36 27.73 2.63
CA LYS A 607 -10.34 26.82 1.99
C LYS A 607 -11.13 25.99 3.00
N PHE A 608 -10.76 26.02 4.26
CA PHE A 608 -11.48 25.34 5.31
C PHE A 608 -12.89 25.90 5.47
N LYS A 609 -13.86 25.01 5.58
CA LYS A 609 -15.27 25.36 5.78
C LYS A 609 -15.79 24.68 7.03
N LYS A 610 -16.45 25.46 7.87
CA LYS A 610 -17.19 24.89 9.01
C LYS A 610 -18.34 24.03 8.51
N PRO A 611 -18.74 22.96 9.22
CA PRO A 611 -19.82 22.05 8.82
C PRO A 611 -21.13 22.75 8.47
N GLU A 612 -21.45 23.88 9.13
CA GLU A 612 -22.67 24.66 8.90
C GLU A 612 -22.70 25.34 7.53
N THR A 613 -21.50 25.65 6.98
CA THR A 613 -21.33 26.36 5.70
C THR A 613 -21.20 25.43 4.49
N LEU A 614 -21.26 24.10 4.71
CA LEU A 614 -21.17 23.14 3.62
C LEU A 614 -22.43 23.18 2.74
N ASP A 615 -22.20 23.13 1.42
CA ASP A 615 -23.26 23.07 0.42
C ASP A 615 -24.07 21.77 0.55
N ARG A 616 -25.34 21.91 0.89
CA ARG A 616 -26.31 20.80 1.01
C ARG A 616 -27.36 20.76 -0.09
N ASP A 617 -27.37 21.76 -0.97
CA ASP A 617 -28.37 21.95 -2.02
C ASP A 617 -27.98 21.30 -3.34
N THR A 618 -26.72 20.93 -3.48
CA THR A 618 -26.20 20.27 -4.67
C THR A 618 -25.72 18.85 -4.38
N ILE A 619 -25.59 18.06 -5.46
CA ILE A 619 -25.17 16.66 -5.42
C ILE A 619 -24.18 16.37 -6.53
N ILE A 620 -23.29 15.41 -6.29
CA ILE A 620 -22.38 14.83 -7.27
C ILE A 620 -22.74 13.34 -7.42
N TYR A 621 -22.94 12.88 -8.64
CA TYR A 621 -23.26 11.48 -8.92
C TYR A 621 -22.01 10.67 -9.29
N PRO A 622 -21.93 9.36 -8.95
CA PRO A 622 -20.91 8.46 -9.47
C PRO A 622 -21.11 8.24 -10.97
N LYS A 623 -20.00 8.19 -11.72
CA LYS A 623 -19.95 7.81 -13.14
C LYS A 623 -19.13 6.54 -13.29
N PHE A 624 -19.70 5.52 -13.89
CA PHE A 624 -19.07 4.21 -14.10
C PHE A 624 -18.38 4.17 -15.46
N ASN A 625 -17.11 3.78 -15.46
CA ASN A 625 -16.34 3.51 -16.65
C ASN A 625 -16.38 2.00 -16.93
N SER A 626 -17.07 1.59 -18.00
CA SER A 626 -17.21 0.18 -18.38
C SER A 626 -15.90 -0.47 -18.81
N GLU A 627 -14.95 0.30 -19.36
CA GLU A 627 -13.64 -0.22 -19.81
C GLU A 627 -12.73 -0.60 -18.62
N LEU A 628 -12.82 0.16 -17.53
CA LEU A 628 -12.07 -0.10 -16.30
C LEU A 628 -12.79 -1.06 -15.36
N CYS A 629 -14.11 -1.23 -15.53
CA CYS A 629 -14.92 -2.05 -14.65
C CYS A 629 -14.61 -3.54 -14.82
N VAL A 630 -14.18 -4.19 -13.73
CA VAL A 630 -13.89 -5.64 -13.71
C VAL A 630 -15.15 -6.50 -13.42
N GLY A 631 -16.31 -5.89 -13.23
CA GLY A 631 -17.57 -6.60 -13.02
C GLY A 631 -17.68 -7.32 -11.66
N CYS A 632 -16.94 -6.90 -10.64
CA CYS A 632 -16.91 -7.58 -9.33
C CYS A 632 -18.19 -7.39 -8.49
N GLY A 633 -19.02 -6.40 -8.78
CA GLY A 633 -20.26 -6.10 -8.04
C GLY A 633 -20.08 -5.47 -6.66
N ARG A 634 -18.84 -5.29 -6.16
CA ARG A 634 -18.55 -4.79 -4.81
C ARG A 634 -19.21 -3.43 -4.52
N CYS A 635 -19.27 -2.55 -5.54
CA CYS A 635 -19.96 -1.27 -5.43
C CYS A 635 -21.46 -1.40 -5.17
N ALA A 636 -22.11 -2.41 -5.77
CA ALA A 636 -23.53 -2.68 -5.55
C ALA A 636 -23.77 -3.26 -4.15
N VAL A 637 -22.96 -4.23 -3.71
CA VAL A 637 -23.03 -4.78 -2.35
C VAL A 637 -22.90 -3.64 -1.32
N SER A 638 -21.87 -2.82 -1.42
CA SER A 638 -21.67 -1.72 -0.46
C SER A 638 -22.80 -0.69 -0.50
N CYS A 639 -23.38 -0.42 -1.68
CA CYS A 639 -24.50 0.50 -1.80
C CYS A 639 -25.79 -0.08 -1.21
N ASN A 640 -26.02 -1.38 -1.39
CA ASN A 640 -27.25 -2.04 -0.90
C ASN A 640 -27.21 -2.27 0.61
N ASP A 641 -26.06 -2.66 1.16
CA ASP A 641 -25.94 -3.06 2.56
C ASP A 641 -25.45 -1.91 3.46
N GLY A 642 -24.60 -1.03 2.94
CA GLY A 642 -23.99 0.06 3.70
C GLY A 642 -24.33 1.47 3.21
N GLY A 643 -25.16 1.61 2.19
CA GLY A 643 -25.51 2.90 1.59
C GLY A 643 -27.01 3.12 1.42
N HIS A 644 -27.43 3.51 0.21
CA HIS A 644 -28.79 3.98 -0.07
C HIS A 644 -29.54 3.14 -1.11
N GLN A 645 -29.10 1.92 -1.40
CA GLN A 645 -29.75 0.99 -2.31
C GLN A 645 -30.00 1.61 -3.70
N ALA A 646 -29.08 2.44 -4.14
CA ALA A 646 -29.16 3.19 -5.40
C ALA A 646 -28.43 2.52 -6.55
N LEU A 647 -27.87 1.33 -6.36
CA LEU A 647 -27.21 0.55 -7.40
C LEU A 647 -27.89 -0.79 -7.60
N GLU A 648 -28.32 -1.02 -8.82
CA GLU A 648 -28.70 -2.33 -9.30
C GLU A 648 -27.49 -2.98 -9.96
N PHE A 649 -27.36 -4.31 -9.82
CA PHE A 649 -26.27 -5.05 -10.45
C PHE A 649 -26.88 -6.11 -11.38
N ASP A 650 -26.56 -5.95 -12.66
CA ASP A 650 -26.91 -6.96 -13.66
C ASP A 650 -25.92 -8.11 -13.57
N THR A 651 -26.38 -9.26 -13.11
CA THR A 651 -25.55 -10.45 -12.91
C THR A 651 -25.13 -11.10 -14.23
N VAL A 652 -25.85 -10.88 -15.32
CA VAL A 652 -25.54 -11.42 -16.65
C VAL A 652 -24.44 -10.59 -17.32
N SER A 653 -24.67 -9.27 -17.44
CA SER A 653 -23.67 -8.34 -18.01
C SER A 653 -22.58 -7.96 -17.02
N ARG A 654 -22.73 -8.30 -15.74
CA ARG A 654 -21.85 -7.95 -14.62
C ARG A 654 -21.54 -6.45 -14.54
N THR A 655 -22.56 -5.63 -14.73
CA THR A 655 -22.43 -4.18 -14.73
C THR A 655 -23.31 -3.52 -13.66
N PRO A 656 -22.82 -2.51 -12.94
CA PRO A 656 -23.63 -1.70 -12.03
C PRO A 656 -24.46 -0.68 -12.83
N ARG A 657 -25.71 -0.47 -12.44
CA ARG A 657 -26.61 0.56 -12.96
C ARG A 657 -27.04 1.48 -11.84
N LEU A 658 -26.87 2.79 -12.03
CA LEU A 658 -27.29 3.80 -11.05
C LEU A 658 -28.78 4.10 -11.17
N VAL A 659 -29.51 4.00 -10.05
CA VAL A 659 -30.85 4.52 -9.87
C VAL A 659 -30.74 5.92 -9.27
N GLY A 660 -30.69 6.94 -10.15
CA GLY A 660 -30.35 8.31 -9.74
C GLY A 660 -31.30 8.93 -8.72
N SER A 661 -32.60 8.52 -8.71
CA SER A 661 -33.59 9.00 -7.72
C SER A 661 -33.31 8.51 -6.30
N LYS A 662 -32.61 7.40 -6.14
CA LYS A 662 -32.22 6.86 -4.82
C LYS A 662 -30.82 7.33 -4.38
N CYS A 663 -30.00 7.82 -5.29
CA CYS A 663 -28.61 8.17 -5.01
C CYS A 663 -28.51 9.50 -4.26
N VAL A 664 -27.89 9.48 -3.10
CA VAL A 664 -27.62 10.67 -2.28
C VAL A 664 -26.21 11.24 -2.46
N GLY A 665 -25.41 10.66 -3.37
CA GLY A 665 -24.05 11.13 -3.66
C GLY A 665 -23.03 10.84 -2.57
N CYS A 666 -23.21 9.79 -1.77
CA CYS A 666 -22.27 9.42 -0.68
C CYS A 666 -20.91 8.90 -1.20
N HIS A 667 -20.84 8.43 -2.43
CA HIS A 667 -19.64 7.89 -3.07
C HIS A 667 -18.99 6.66 -2.41
N LEU A 668 -19.66 5.95 -1.52
CA LEU A 668 -19.18 4.69 -0.94
C LEU A 668 -18.78 3.69 -2.04
N CYS A 669 -19.59 3.62 -3.12
CA CYS A 669 -19.30 2.79 -4.30
C CYS A 669 -17.93 3.08 -4.94
N ARG A 670 -17.49 4.36 -4.94
CA ARG A 670 -16.17 4.76 -5.45
C ARG A 670 -15.06 4.32 -4.53
N LEU A 671 -15.23 4.45 -3.22
CA LEU A 671 -14.21 4.11 -2.22
C LEU A 671 -13.89 2.61 -2.22
N VAL A 672 -14.90 1.76 -2.45
CA VAL A 672 -14.73 0.30 -2.44
C VAL A 672 -14.37 -0.28 -3.81
N CYS A 673 -14.26 0.54 -4.87
CA CYS A 673 -13.98 0.06 -6.22
C CYS A 673 -12.50 -0.32 -6.38
N PRO A 674 -12.14 -1.62 -6.51
CA PRO A 674 -10.74 -2.03 -6.60
C PRO A 674 -10.08 -1.61 -7.92
N ALA A 675 -10.88 -1.37 -8.96
CA ALA A 675 -10.40 -1.01 -10.28
C ALA A 675 -10.34 0.50 -10.55
N GLY A 676 -10.72 1.35 -9.57
CA GLY A 676 -10.82 2.79 -9.79
C GLY A 676 -11.78 3.20 -10.93
N ALA A 677 -12.73 2.31 -11.28
CA ALA A 677 -13.63 2.48 -12.43
C ALA A 677 -14.76 3.49 -12.20
N ILE A 678 -14.79 4.18 -11.04
CA ILE A 678 -15.87 5.10 -10.69
C ILE A 678 -15.31 6.50 -10.50
N SER A 679 -15.65 7.38 -11.42
CA SER A 679 -15.39 8.83 -11.35
C SER A 679 -16.62 9.58 -10.82
N VAL A 680 -16.57 10.91 -10.83
CA VAL A 680 -17.65 11.76 -10.35
C VAL A 680 -18.20 12.66 -11.46
N SER A 681 -19.49 13.03 -11.35
CA SER A 681 -20.11 14.01 -12.22
C SER A 681 -19.66 15.45 -11.84
N LYS A 682 -20.02 16.43 -12.65
CA LYS A 682 -20.10 17.80 -12.17
C LYS A 682 -21.17 17.91 -11.09
N ARG A 683 -21.02 18.90 -10.20
CA ARG A 683 -22.03 19.22 -9.17
C ARG A 683 -23.29 19.75 -9.82
N VAL A 684 -24.44 19.23 -9.41
CA VAL A 684 -25.77 19.61 -9.93
C VAL A 684 -26.73 19.89 -8.78
N PRO A 685 -27.76 20.73 -8.96
CA PRO A 685 -28.79 20.91 -7.91
C PRO A 685 -29.43 19.57 -7.53
N LYS A 686 -29.73 19.40 -6.25
CA LYS A 686 -30.57 18.28 -5.81
C LYS A 686 -31.98 18.45 -6.39
N LYS A 687 -32.53 17.39 -6.94
CA LYS A 687 -33.95 17.37 -7.24
C LYS A 687 -34.71 17.34 -5.91
N LYS A 688 -35.64 18.28 -5.74
CA LYS A 688 -36.55 18.30 -4.58
C LYS A 688 -37.43 17.06 -4.55
#